data_f8ce053277131d6c4f09b36a8ceda968
#
_entry.id   f8ce053277131d6c4f09b36a8ceda968
#
_cell.length_a   1.000
_cell.length_b   1.000
_cell.length_c   1.000
_cell.angle_alpha   90.00
_cell.angle_beta   90.00
_cell.angle_gamma   90.00
#
_symmetry.space_group_name_H-M   'P 1'
#
loop_
_entity.id
_entity.type
_entity.pdbx_description
1 polymer ?
#
loop_
_entity_poly.entity_id
_entity_poly.type
_entity_poly.pdbx_seq_one_letter_code
_entity_poly.pdbx_strand_id
1 'polypeptide(L)'
;MKNILVVCLLFIVGMLESYAQYDKDVFFMRGRHALADGKYSLAIENFNVLSQLDTTDYWTYFFRGIAKYNLGDLRGAKKDFDRSVRINPVFTSGYHYRGITESRFGNYDAALADLQEAIDLRPGEIGLYFSRGVTYFLSQQFGKAVDDFDRYIRKEPKDPSAYLNRGASHLFLGDTLKALNDYNKAIKLDRFDPEGYVRRGRVYASQNDYEHAIADMDRAIELDSTNTFAYFNRAIMYYEQEKYREAMADLNRVLVDEPGNALTLYNRGLISAQLGAYDEALNDMDRVLNINPENVLAYFNRASIFIELGMYKNALEDYDKAIELYPDFAKAYMNRSYVRNLMGDFKASKKDYETAQQKVREYRDKNRSDVGSFADTTKKYSALLSLDAEFAKKDFDDELLQHRDIDIRLRPLYKFVPTGDKDEVNYALEKRYENPLIDRFKAQMPVGVDIRNAEEKLTEENMNQLEAAAWTGTDEPDGEQYFLRALNDYDAKQFNSSLDYYGKAIGSAAQKGDYSRLYEAFYRMNRGALRAEMIDFISSIQSNVQVLSMDDSGNTRARVKDQITRQYDYTDAVEDMEAASKILVDMPYIHYNLGNLYCLSSEHIKSIENYTKAIELYPYLGDAYFNRGLVLIYLKDKEKGCIDLSRAGELGVQDAYGVIKKYCEENEK
;
A
#
# COMPACT_ATOMS: atom_id res chain seq x y z
N MET A 1 57.99 -29.14 16.70
CA MET A 1 57.21 -29.65 15.54
C MET A 1 55.84 -30.24 15.92
N LYS A 2 55.74 -31.12 16.95
CA LYS A 2 54.41 -31.69 17.34
C LYS A 2 53.36 -30.61 17.73
N ASN A 3 53.73 -29.57 18.43
CA ASN A 3 52.80 -28.54 18.89
C ASN A 3 52.34 -27.60 17.75
N ILE A 4 53.19 -27.39 16.73
CA ILE A 4 52.80 -26.60 15.53
C ILE A 4 51.81 -27.39 14.67
N LEU A 5 51.99 -28.73 14.57
CA LEU A 5 51.10 -29.58 13.83
C LEU A 5 49.68 -29.64 14.45
N VAL A 6 49.59 -29.62 15.82
CA VAL A 6 48.30 -29.59 16.56
C VAL A 6 47.62 -28.22 16.39
N VAL A 7 48.34 -27.09 16.42
CA VAL A 7 47.81 -25.77 16.18
C VAL A 7 47.31 -25.62 14.72
N CYS A 8 48.10 -26.13 13.74
CA CYS A 8 47.63 -26.14 12.35
C CYS A 8 46.41 -27.04 12.14
N LEU A 9 46.32 -28.20 12.80
CA LEU A 9 45.14 -29.07 12.73
C LEU A 9 43.92 -28.43 13.36
N LEU A 10 44.04 -27.76 14.51
CA LEU A 10 42.95 -26.99 15.13
C LEU A 10 42.51 -25.79 14.28
N PHE A 11 43.45 -25.13 13.58
CA PHE A 11 43.08 -24.09 12.61
C PHE A 11 42.35 -24.61 11.39
N ILE A 12 42.75 -25.79 10.86
CA ILE A 12 42.10 -26.45 9.73
C ILE A 12 40.71 -26.95 10.15
N VAL A 13 40.59 -27.54 11.36
CA VAL A 13 39.28 -27.98 11.91
C VAL A 13 38.35 -26.76 12.16
N GLY A 14 38.87 -25.68 12.70
CA GLY A 14 38.10 -24.44 12.90
C GLY A 14 37.67 -23.79 11.58
N MET A 15 38.51 -23.90 10.50
CA MET A 15 38.10 -23.46 9.16
C MET A 15 37.06 -24.39 8.53
N LEU A 16 37.12 -25.69 8.78
CA LEU A 16 36.11 -26.64 8.30
C LEU A 16 34.75 -26.51 9.00
N GLU A 17 34.73 -26.16 10.28
CA GLU A 17 33.49 -25.87 11.00
C GLU A 17 32.82 -24.58 10.49
N SER A 18 33.59 -23.55 10.10
CA SER A 18 33.03 -22.33 9.53
C SER A 18 32.45 -22.50 8.12
N TYR A 19 32.91 -23.48 7.34
CA TYR A 19 32.34 -23.81 6.03
C TYR A 19 31.08 -24.67 6.10
N ALA A 20 30.86 -25.42 7.18
CA ALA A 20 29.66 -26.27 7.35
C ALA A 20 28.37 -25.47 7.64
N GLN A 21 28.47 -24.20 7.95
CA GLN A 21 27.35 -23.37 8.37
C GLN A 21 26.53 -22.81 7.20
N TYR A 22 27.02 -22.89 5.95
CA TYR A 22 26.40 -22.29 4.75
C TYR A 22 26.26 -23.28 3.61
N ASP A 23 25.53 -24.38 3.87
CA ASP A 23 25.13 -25.31 2.81
C ASP A 23 24.05 -24.65 1.93
N LYS A 24 24.41 -24.34 0.68
CA LYS A 24 23.52 -23.75 -0.32
C LYS A 24 22.24 -24.58 -0.52
N ASP A 25 22.38 -25.92 -0.50
CA ASP A 25 21.25 -26.82 -0.74
C ASP A 25 20.21 -26.73 0.39
N VAL A 26 20.66 -26.52 1.62
CA VAL A 26 19.76 -26.33 2.78
C VAL A 26 18.93 -25.05 2.61
N PHE A 27 19.55 -23.92 2.27
CA PHE A 27 18.82 -22.68 2.04
C PHE A 27 17.89 -22.77 0.83
N PHE A 28 18.34 -23.43 -0.25
CA PHE A 28 17.52 -23.64 -1.43
C PHE A 28 16.26 -24.46 -1.12
N MET A 29 16.43 -25.57 -0.39
CA MET A 29 15.31 -26.43 0.01
C MET A 29 14.37 -25.72 0.99
N ARG A 30 14.91 -24.98 1.97
CA ARG A 30 14.09 -24.18 2.91
C ARG A 30 13.31 -23.11 2.16
N GLY A 31 13.93 -22.37 1.24
CA GLY A 31 13.28 -21.37 0.43
C GLY A 31 12.16 -21.95 -0.43
N ARG A 32 12.41 -23.08 -1.09
CA ARG A 32 11.38 -23.77 -1.90
C ARG A 32 10.23 -24.32 -1.03
N HIS A 33 10.54 -24.86 0.13
CA HIS A 33 9.51 -25.34 1.05
C HIS A 33 8.64 -24.19 1.57
N ALA A 34 9.27 -23.09 2.00
CA ALA A 34 8.56 -21.90 2.41
C ALA A 34 7.67 -21.33 1.28
N LEU A 35 8.16 -21.36 0.02
CA LEU A 35 7.37 -20.95 -1.14
C LEU A 35 6.15 -21.85 -1.35
N ALA A 36 6.32 -23.17 -1.23
CA ALA A 36 5.23 -24.14 -1.36
C ALA A 36 4.18 -23.99 -0.24
N ASP A 37 4.60 -23.61 0.98
CA ASP A 37 3.74 -23.34 2.13
C ASP A 37 3.05 -21.97 2.09
N GLY A 38 3.31 -21.13 1.06
CA GLY A 38 2.81 -19.77 0.98
C GLY A 38 3.50 -18.79 1.94
N LYS A 39 4.60 -19.19 2.58
CA LYS A 39 5.41 -18.34 3.48
C LYS A 39 6.43 -17.53 2.67
N TYR A 40 5.91 -16.60 1.84
CA TYR A 40 6.71 -15.92 0.82
C TYR A 40 7.85 -15.07 1.40
N SER A 41 7.64 -14.38 2.52
CA SER A 41 8.70 -13.59 3.17
C SER A 41 9.87 -14.48 3.62
N LEU A 42 9.58 -15.62 4.24
CA LEU A 42 10.59 -16.59 4.64
C LEU A 42 11.33 -17.20 3.42
N ALA A 43 10.62 -17.40 2.31
CA ALA A 43 11.23 -17.83 1.06
C ALA A 43 12.24 -16.78 0.56
N ILE A 44 11.86 -15.50 0.56
CA ILE A 44 12.74 -14.39 0.15
C ILE A 44 13.99 -14.34 1.02
N GLU A 45 13.88 -14.46 2.33
CA GLU A 45 15.01 -14.47 3.26
C GLU A 45 16.03 -15.57 2.88
N ASN A 46 15.55 -16.80 2.67
CA ASN A 46 16.43 -17.91 2.27
C ASN A 46 17.07 -17.69 0.90
N PHE A 47 16.32 -17.18 -0.09
CA PHE A 47 16.87 -16.88 -1.42
C PHE A 47 17.77 -15.63 -1.41
N ASN A 48 17.61 -14.69 -0.49
CA ASN A 48 18.54 -13.59 -0.28
C ASN A 48 19.93 -14.11 0.14
N VAL A 49 19.96 -15.06 1.08
CA VAL A 49 21.20 -15.74 1.47
C VAL A 49 21.86 -16.40 0.26
N LEU A 50 21.10 -17.20 -0.49
CA LEU A 50 21.60 -17.88 -1.69
C LEU A 50 22.16 -16.90 -2.73
N SER A 51 21.46 -15.78 -2.98
CA SER A 51 21.89 -14.78 -3.95
C SER A 51 23.20 -14.07 -3.57
N GLN A 52 23.60 -14.12 -2.29
CA GLN A 52 24.90 -13.64 -1.80
C GLN A 52 25.98 -14.73 -1.93
N LEU A 53 25.62 -15.98 -1.70
CA LEU A 53 26.54 -17.14 -1.81
C LEU A 53 26.84 -17.50 -3.27
N ASP A 54 25.85 -17.36 -4.16
CA ASP A 54 25.98 -17.66 -5.58
C ASP A 54 25.19 -16.67 -6.44
N THR A 55 25.90 -15.75 -7.06
CA THR A 55 25.31 -14.74 -7.95
C THR A 55 24.98 -15.26 -9.35
N THR A 56 25.31 -16.53 -9.65
CA THR A 56 25.18 -17.16 -10.98
C THR A 56 24.07 -18.22 -11.03
N ASP A 57 23.43 -18.53 -9.91
CA ASP A 57 22.31 -19.45 -9.87
C ASP A 57 21.00 -18.76 -10.29
N TYR A 58 20.54 -19.03 -11.51
CA TYR A 58 19.30 -18.45 -12.05
C TYR A 58 18.03 -18.93 -11.33
N TRP A 59 18.04 -20.13 -10.71
CA TRP A 59 16.91 -20.64 -9.95
C TRP A 59 16.64 -19.82 -8.68
N THR A 60 17.69 -19.39 -8.01
CA THR A 60 17.58 -18.51 -6.82
C THR A 60 16.82 -17.25 -7.14
N TYR A 61 17.17 -16.55 -8.21
CA TYR A 61 16.47 -15.34 -8.64
C TYR A 61 15.05 -15.65 -9.10
N PHE A 62 14.85 -16.73 -9.83
CA PHE A 62 13.52 -17.13 -10.30
C PHE A 62 12.56 -17.41 -9.15
N PHE A 63 12.93 -18.22 -8.16
CA PHE A 63 12.06 -18.52 -7.04
C PHE A 63 11.85 -17.33 -6.10
N ARG A 64 12.86 -16.48 -5.93
CA ARG A 64 12.68 -15.22 -5.21
C ARG A 64 11.73 -14.30 -5.94
N GLY A 65 11.81 -14.20 -7.25
CA GLY A 65 10.87 -13.48 -8.09
C GLY A 65 9.43 -13.99 -7.94
N ILE A 66 9.22 -15.31 -7.91
CA ILE A 66 7.89 -15.89 -7.63
C ILE A 66 7.38 -15.50 -6.27
N ALA A 67 8.22 -15.54 -5.22
CA ALA A 67 7.81 -15.15 -3.88
C ALA A 67 7.39 -13.68 -3.81
N LYS A 68 8.15 -12.78 -4.45
CA LYS A 68 7.82 -11.35 -4.55
C LYS A 68 6.55 -11.10 -5.36
N TYR A 69 6.38 -11.81 -6.48
CA TYR A 69 5.17 -11.73 -7.29
C TYR A 69 3.91 -12.05 -6.48
N ASN A 70 3.95 -13.11 -5.66
CA ASN A 70 2.83 -13.49 -4.80
C ASN A 70 2.57 -12.51 -3.65
N LEU A 71 3.57 -11.73 -3.24
CA LEU A 71 3.42 -10.64 -2.27
C LEU A 71 2.97 -9.32 -2.91
N GLY A 72 2.78 -9.27 -4.24
CA GLY A 72 2.43 -8.05 -4.96
C GLY A 72 3.64 -7.16 -5.30
N ASP A 73 4.86 -7.53 -4.91
CA ASP A 73 6.09 -6.82 -5.31
C ASP A 73 6.46 -7.14 -6.76
N LEU A 74 5.67 -6.64 -7.70
CA LEU A 74 5.86 -6.91 -9.12
C LEU A 74 7.18 -6.33 -9.64
N ARG A 75 7.63 -5.17 -9.13
CA ARG A 75 8.88 -4.51 -9.55
C ARG A 75 10.10 -5.33 -9.10
N GLY A 76 10.10 -5.77 -7.85
CA GLY A 76 11.13 -6.68 -7.34
C GLY A 76 11.12 -8.03 -8.03
N ALA A 77 9.94 -8.58 -8.33
CA ALA A 77 9.78 -9.82 -9.08
C ALA A 77 10.35 -9.70 -10.49
N LYS A 78 9.99 -8.65 -11.24
CA LYS A 78 10.54 -8.37 -12.58
C LYS A 78 12.07 -8.31 -12.56
N LYS A 79 12.65 -7.56 -11.61
CA LYS A 79 14.11 -7.44 -11.47
C LYS A 79 14.78 -8.82 -11.27
N ASP A 80 14.17 -9.68 -10.48
CA ASP A 80 14.66 -11.03 -10.25
C ASP A 80 14.49 -11.91 -11.48
N PHE A 81 13.37 -11.85 -12.20
CA PHE A 81 13.19 -12.56 -13.47
C PHE A 81 14.15 -12.06 -14.55
N ASP A 82 14.39 -10.75 -14.66
CA ASP A 82 15.42 -10.16 -15.54
C ASP A 82 16.81 -10.74 -15.26
N ARG A 83 17.14 -10.91 -13.98
CA ARG A 83 18.42 -11.52 -13.60
C ARG A 83 18.46 -12.99 -13.97
N SER A 84 17.39 -13.72 -13.72
CA SER A 84 17.27 -15.15 -14.03
C SER A 84 17.44 -15.45 -15.53
N VAL A 85 16.72 -14.73 -16.41
CA VAL A 85 16.82 -14.93 -17.87
C VAL A 85 18.17 -14.43 -18.43
N ARG A 86 18.78 -13.42 -17.81
CA ARG A 86 20.13 -12.97 -18.19
C ARG A 86 21.18 -14.02 -17.90
N ILE A 87 21.07 -14.76 -16.80
CA ILE A 87 21.99 -15.85 -16.44
C ILE A 87 21.74 -17.07 -17.32
N ASN A 88 20.48 -17.41 -17.56
CA ASN A 88 20.11 -18.54 -18.41
C ASN A 88 19.11 -18.10 -19.52
N PRO A 89 19.61 -17.71 -20.71
CA PRO A 89 18.78 -17.22 -21.81
C PRO A 89 17.83 -18.26 -22.45
N VAL A 90 17.91 -19.51 -22.08
CA VAL A 90 17.00 -20.58 -22.58
C VAL A 90 16.03 -21.07 -21.51
N PHE A 91 15.90 -20.30 -20.43
CA PHE A 91 15.03 -20.64 -19.31
C PHE A 91 13.59 -20.18 -19.56
N THR A 92 12.79 -21.03 -20.16
CA THR A 92 11.39 -20.79 -20.54
C THR A 92 10.54 -20.21 -19.42
N SER A 93 10.62 -20.77 -18.20
CA SER A 93 9.82 -20.30 -17.07
C SER A 93 10.18 -18.87 -16.65
N GLY A 94 11.45 -18.47 -16.81
CA GLY A 94 11.88 -17.10 -16.54
C GLY A 94 11.18 -16.08 -17.45
N TYR A 95 11.15 -16.35 -18.76
CA TYR A 95 10.41 -15.53 -19.73
C TYR A 95 8.90 -15.56 -19.47
N HIS A 96 8.34 -16.74 -19.17
CA HIS A 96 6.92 -16.89 -18.89
C HIS A 96 6.48 -15.99 -17.73
N TYR A 97 7.14 -16.09 -16.58
CA TYR A 97 6.77 -15.29 -15.39
C TYR A 97 7.12 -13.81 -15.55
N ARG A 98 8.19 -13.46 -16.27
CA ARG A 98 8.47 -12.07 -16.61
C ARG A 98 7.39 -11.49 -17.50
N GLY A 99 6.96 -12.22 -18.53
CA GLY A 99 5.86 -11.83 -19.42
C GLY A 99 4.55 -11.63 -18.68
N ILE A 100 4.18 -12.52 -17.75
CA ILE A 100 3.01 -12.33 -16.89
C ILE A 100 3.16 -11.06 -16.03
N THR A 101 4.35 -10.81 -15.49
CA THR A 101 4.62 -9.63 -14.66
C THR A 101 4.53 -8.34 -15.48
N GLU A 102 5.11 -8.31 -16.68
CA GLU A 102 4.99 -7.17 -17.62
C GLU A 102 3.54 -6.93 -18.04
N SER A 103 2.76 -8.00 -18.22
CA SER A 103 1.33 -7.89 -18.53
C SER A 103 0.55 -7.21 -17.41
N ARG A 104 0.90 -7.47 -16.13
CA ARG A 104 0.29 -6.79 -14.98
C ARG A 104 0.71 -5.33 -14.85
N PHE A 105 1.85 -4.93 -15.42
CA PHE A 105 2.25 -3.54 -15.55
C PHE A 105 1.59 -2.80 -16.72
N GLY A 106 0.79 -3.46 -17.54
CA GLY A 106 0.26 -2.87 -18.77
C GLY A 106 1.28 -2.80 -19.92
N ASN A 107 2.50 -3.31 -19.72
CA ASN A 107 3.59 -3.34 -20.72
C ASN A 107 3.35 -4.50 -21.73
N TYR A 108 2.21 -4.48 -22.40
CA TYR A 108 1.73 -5.61 -23.19
C TYR A 108 2.68 -6.02 -24.32
N ASP A 109 3.37 -5.08 -24.97
CA ASP A 109 4.31 -5.42 -26.04
C ASP A 109 5.52 -6.19 -25.50
N ALA A 110 6.07 -5.79 -24.36
CA ALA A 110 7.15 -6.53 -23.69
C ALA A 110 6.67 -7.90 -23.20
N ALA A 111 5.48 -7.97 -22.60
CA ALA A 111 4.86 -9.21 -22.16
C ALA A 111 4.66 -10.20 -23.31
N LEU A 112 4.12 -9.75 -24.43
CA LEU A 112 3.90 -10.58 -25.62
C LEU A 112 5.23 -11.07 -26.25
N ALA A 113 6.27 -10.24 -26.23
CA ALA A 113 7.59 -10.64 -26.70
C ALA A 113 8.18 -11.77 -25.82
N ASP A 114 8.10 -11.63 -24.50
CA ASP A 114 8.59 -12.65 -23.56
C ASP A 114 7.78 -13.96 -23.66
N LEU A 115 6.46 -13.87 -23.75
CA LEU A 115 5.60 -15.05 -23.90
C LEU A 115 5.81 -15.74 -25.26
N GLN A 116 6.11 -14.97 -26.32
CA GLN A 116 6.50 -15.53 -27.61
C GLN A 116 7.84 -16.27 -27.50
N GLU A 117 8.86 -15.68 -26.88
CA GLU A 117 10.15 -16.33 -26.65
C GLU A 117 10.01 -17.63 -25.85
N ALA A 118 9.17 -17.60 -24.80
CA ALA A 118 8.88 -18.82 -24.04
C ALA A 118 8.23 -19.91 -24.90
N ILE A 119 7.30 -19.54 -25.80
CA ILE A 119 6.65 -20.45 -26.74
C ILE A 119 7.66 -20.99 -27.76
N ASP A 120 8.55 -20.17 -28.29
CA ASP A 120 9.56 -20.58 -29.27
C ASP A 120 10.55 -21.58 -28.64
N LEU A 121 10.92 -21.36 -27.36
CA LEU A 121 11.73 -22.30 -26.60
C LEU A 121 11.00 -23.63 -26.32
N ARG A 122 9.68 -23.58 -26.01
CA ARG A 122 8.86 -24.76 -25.68
C ARG A 122 7.45 -24.71 -26.30
N PRO A 123 7.30 -24.95 -27.61
CA PRO A 123 6.02 -24.85 -28.31
C PRO A 123 4.96 -25.85 -27.82
N GLY A 124 5.36 -26.91 -27.14
CA GLY A 124 4.45 -27.92 -26.59
C GLY A 124 3.86 -27.58 -25.23
N GLU A 125 4.36 -26.56 -24.55
CA GLU A 125 3.90 -26.14 -23.23
C GLU A 125 2.64 -25.27 -23.38
N ILE A 126 1.48 -25.90 -23.25
CA ILE A 126 0.22 -25.29 -23.64
C ILE A 126 -0.20 -24.11 -22.73
N GLY A 127 0.23 -24.10 -21.47
CA GLY A 127 0.00 -23.02 -20.51
C GLY A 127 0.53 -21.65 -20.96
N LEU A 128 1.59 -21.64 -21.81
CA LEU A 128 2.15 -20.42 -22.38
C LEU A 128 1.14 -19.70 -23.30
N TYR A 129 0.35 -20.48 -24.06
CA TYR A 129 -0.71 -19.91 -24.93
C TYR A 129 -1.85 -19.35 -24.09
N PHE A 130 -2.19 -19.99 -22.96
CA PHE A 130 -3.17 -19.44 -22.05
C PHE A 130 -2.73 -18.06 -21.53
N SER A 131 -1.51 -17.95 -21.02
CA SER A 131 -0.96 -16.69 -20.51
C SER A 131 -0.86 -15.61 -21.60
N ARG A 132 -0.49 -16.00 -22.85
CA ARG A 132 -0.46 -15.07 -23.97
C ARG A 132 -1.87 -14.65 -24.39
N GLY A 133 -2.84 -15.55 -24.36
CA GLY A 133 -4.25 -15.26 -24.58
C GLY A 133 -4.81 -14.24 -23.58
N VAL A 134 -4.47 -14.38 -22.28
CA VAL A 134 -4.82 -13.38 -21.25
C VAL A 134 -4.16 -12.04 -21.57
N THR A 135 -2.89 -12.01 -21.95
CA THR A 135 -2.18 -10.78 -22.32
C THR A 135 -2.80 -10.11 -23.56
N TYR A 136 -3.19 -10.89 -24.58
CA TYR A 136 -3.92 -10.38 -25.73
C TYR A 136 -5.27 -9.78 -25.32
N PHE A 137 -6.00 -10.43 -24.40
CA PHE A 137 -7.24 -9.90 -23.87
C PHE A 137 -7.03 -8.54 -23.19
N LEU A 138 -6.06 -8.44 -22.28
CA LEU A 138 -5.74 -7.19 -21.56
C LEU A 138 -5.29 -6.07 -22.50
N SER A 139 -4.60 -6.42 -23.59
CA SER A 139 -4.20 -5.48 -24.65
C SER A 139 -5.28 -5.23 -25.70
N GLN A 140 -6.52 -5.63 -25.43
CA GLN A 140 -7.70 -5.47 -26.31
C GLN A 140 -7.57 -6.14 -27.70
N GLN A 141 -6.67 -7.10 -27.84
CA GLN A 141 -6.50 -7.89 -29.07
C GLN A 141 -7.39 -9.15 -29.00
N PHE A 142 -8.68 -8.98 -28.81
CA PHE A 142 -9.63 -10.06 -28.46
C PHE A 142 -9.66 -11.21 -29.45
N GLY A 143 -9.50 -10.94 -30.75
CA GLY A 143 -9.43 -12.00 -31.77
C GLY A 143 -8.25 -12.96 -31.56
N LYS A 144 -7.06 -12.41 -31.28
CA LYS A 144 -5.86 -13.23 -31.00
C LYS A 144 -5.97 -13.96 -29.65
N ALA A 145 -6.66 -13.33 -28.67
CA ALA A 145 -6.95 -13.99 -27.40
C ALA A 145 -7.80 -15.24 -27.61
N VAL A 146 -8.87 -15.16 -28.43
CA VAL A 146 -9.71 -16.32 -28.82
C VAL A 146 -8.89 -17.41 -29.46
N ASP A 147 -7.99 -17.09 -30.41
CA ASP A 147 -7.15 -18.09 -31.09
C ASP A 147 -6.26 -18.87 -30.12
N ASP A 148 -5.65 -18.18 -29.15
CA ASP A 148 -4.80 -18.79 -28.12
C ASP A 148 -5.61 -19.61 -27.12
N PHE A 149 -6.78 -19.12 -26.66
CA PHE A 149 -7.68 -19.90 -25.81
C PHE A 149 -8.25 -21.12 -26.54
N ASP A 150 -8.56 -21.02 -27.83
CA ASP A 150 -8.97 -22.17 -28.66
C ASP A 150 -7.88 -23.23 -28.72
N ARG A 151 -6.63 -22.82 -28.84
CA ARG A 151 -5.49 -23.73 -28.84
C ARG A 151 -5.32 -24.43 -27.49
N TYR A 152 -5.47 -23.67 -26.40
CA TYR A 152 -5.43 -24.20 -25.04
C TYR A 152 -6.56 -25.19 -24.77
N ILE A 153 -7.82 -24.80 -25.07
CA ILE A 153 -9.02 -25.61 -24.82
C ILE A 153 -8.98 -26.95 -25.59
N ARG A 154 -8.38 -26.98 -26.77
CA ARG A 154 -8.21 -28.26 -27.52
C ARG A 154 -7.37 -29.28 -26.76
N LYS A 155 -6.47 -28.85 -25.88
CA LYS A 155 -5.61 -29.73 -25.09
C LYS A 155 -6.15 -29.90 -23.66
N GLU A 156 -6.70 -28.85 -23.11
CA GLU A 156 -7.25 -28.80 -21.74
C GLU A 156 -8.77 -28.49 -21.76
N PRO A 157 -9.61 -29.39 -22.31
CA PRO A 157 -11.06 -29.11 -22.49
C PRO A 157 -11.87 -29.13 -21.21
N LYS A 158 -11.23 -29.41 -20.06
CA LYS A 158 -11.88 -29.48 -18.74
C LYS A 158 -11.53 -28.28 -17.85
N ASP A 159 -10.71 -27.34 -18.30
CA ASP A 159 -10.38 -26.14 -17.54
C ASP A 159 -11.49 -25.09 -17.72
N PRO A 160 -12.30 -24.78 -16.66
CA PRO A 160 -13.34 -23.78 -16.75
C PRO A 160 -12.81 -22.37 -17.01
N SER A 161 -11.60 -22.05 -16.50
CA SER A 161 -10.99 -20.72 -16.63
C SER A 161 -10.75 -20.33 -18.09
N ALA A 162 -10.42 -21.30 -18.93
CA ALA A 162 -10.21 -21.04 -20.35
C ALA A 162 -11.50 -20.65 -21.08
N TYR A 163 -12.63 -21.27 -20.72
CA TYR A 163 -13.94 -20.88 -21.26
C TYR A 163 -14.38 -19.52 -20.73
N LEU A 164 -14.12 -19.20 -19.44
CA LEU A 164 -14.44 -17.88 -18.90
C LEU A 164 -13.70 -16.76 -19.64
N ASN A 165 -12.41 -16.95 -19.89
CA ASN A 165 -11.59 -15.94 -20.60
C ASN A 165 -11.92 -15.86 -22.09
N ARG A 166 -12.20 -16.99 -22.77
CA ARG A 166 -12.64 -16.98 -24.16
C ARG A 166 -14.04 -16.35 -24.30
N GLY A 167 -14.95 -16.66 -23.39
CA GLY A 167 -16.27 -16.07 -23.33
C GLY A 167 -16.22 -14.55 -23.16
N ALA A 168 -15.35 -14.04 -22.28
CA ALA A 168 -15.12 -12.62 -22.16
C ALA A 168 -14.59 -12.02 -23.47
N SER A 169 -13.63 -12.67 -24.13
CA SER A 169 -13.09 -12.22 -25.41
C SER A 169 -14.19 -12.18 -26.51
N HIS A 170 -15.10 -13.17 -26.55
CA HIS A 170 -16.23 -13.17 -27.46
C HIS A 170 -17.23 -12.04 -27.17
N LEU A 171 -17.44 -11.71 -25.88
CA LEU A 171 -18.31 -10.61 -25.49
C LEU A 171 -17.78 -9.26 -26.02
N PHE A 172 -16.49 -8.98 -25.84
CA PHE A 172 -15.87 -7.77 -26.38
C PHE A 172 -15.82 -7.72 -27.91
N LEU A 173 -15.89 -8.86 -28.59
CA LEU A 173 -16.05 -8.94 -30.03
C LEU A 173 -17.54 -8.77 -30.47
N GLY A 174 -18.46 -8.58 -29.53
CA GLY A 174 -19.89 -8.46 -29.79
C GLY A 174 -20.60 -9.79 -30.00
N ASP A 175 -19.94 -10.94 -29.81
CA ASP A 175 -20.54 -12.28 -30.00
C ASP A 175 -21.10 -12.83 -28.67
N THR A 176 -22.17 -12.20 -28.23
CA THR A 176 -22.86 -12.54 -26.98
C THR A 176 -23.30 -14.00 -26.90
N LEU A 177 -23.69 -14.60 -28.01
CA LEU A 177 -24.14 -16.01 -28.02
C LEU A 177 -22.96 -16.96 -27.71
N LYS A 178 -21.80 -16.73 -28.30
CA LYS A 178 -20.61 -17.54 -27.98
C LYS A 178 -20.14 -17.32 -26.54
N ALA A 179 -20.21 -16.08 -26.06
CA ALA A 179 -19.90 -15.77 -24.66
C ALA A 179 -20.79 -16.56 -23.70
N LEU A 180 -22.11 -16.54 -23.88
CA LEU A 180 -23.05 -17.31 -23.07
C LEU A 180 -22.79 -18.82 -23.15
N ASN A 181 -22.48 -19.35 -24.34
CA ASN A 181 -22.14 -20.77 -24.51
C ASN A 181 -20.89 -21.15 -23.73
N ASP A 182 -19.86 -20.29 -23.73
CA ASP A 182 -18.64 -20.51 -22.99
C ASP A 182 -18.87 -20.43 -21.47
N TYR A 183 -19.62 -19.44 -20.98
CA TYR A 183 -19.96 -19.35 -19.56
C TYR A 183 -20.83 -20.55 -19.10
N ASN A 184 -21.78 -20.98 -19.90
CA ASN A 184 -22.56 -22.21 -19.64
C ASN A 184 -21.62 -23.44 -19.55
N LYS A 185 -20.60 -23.51 -20.41
CA LYS A 185 -19.65 -24.61 -20.40
C LYS A 185 -18.78 -24.55 -19.16
N ALA A 186 -18.28 -23.36 -18.76
CA ALA A 186 -17.51 -23.16 -17.52
C ALA A 186 -18.31 -23.60 -16.29
N ILE A 187 -19.55 -23.14 -16.14
CA ILE A 187 -20.46 -23.53 -15.05
C ILE A 187 -20.71 -25.04 -15.03
N LYS A 188 -20.84 -25.67 -16.20
CA LYS A 188 -21.01 -27.13 -16.26
C LYS A 188 -19.78 -27.89 -15.82
N LEU A 189 -18.58 -27.34 -16.05
CA LEU A 189 -17.31 -27.94 -15.63
C LEU A 189 -17.05 -27.73 -14.15
N ASP A 190 -17.33 -26.54 -13.65
CA ASP A 190 -17.27 -26.22 -12.21
C ASP A 190 -18.55 -25.45 -11.80
N ARG A 191 -19.47 -26.17 -11.17
CA ARG A 191 -20.74 -25.61 -10.68
C ARG A 191 -20.62 -24.93 -9.32
N PHE A 192 -19.45 -24.99 -8.70
CA PHE A 192 -19.18 -24.41 -7.39
C PHE A 192 -18.33 -23.12 -7.47
N ASP A 193 -17.83 -22.78 -8.66
CA ASP A 193 -17.18 -21.51 -8.90
C ASP A 193 -18.26 -20.40 -9.11
N PRO A 194 -18.31 -19.37 -8.23
CA PRO A 194 -19.26 -18.25 -8.36
C PRO A 194 -19.00 -17.40 -9.59
N GLU A 195 -17.75 -17.35 -10.09
CA GLU A 195 -17.35 -16.44 -11.18
C GLU A 195 -18.12 -16.71 -12.49
N GLY A 196 -18.36 -17.97 -12.82
CA GLY A 196 -19.13 -18.33 -14.00
C GLY A 196 -20.54 -17.77 -13.97
N TYR A 197 -21.20 -17.80 -12.83
CA TYR A 197 -22.55 -17.24 -12.65
C TYR A 197 -22.52 -15.71 -12.71
N VAL A 198 -21.57 -15.06 -12.03
CA VAL A 198 -21.44 -13.60 -12.06
C VAL A 198 -21.26 -13.10 -13.50
N ARG A 199 -20.36 -13.71 -14.28
CA ARG A 199 -20.14 -13.32 -15.68
C ARG A 199 -21.35 -13.54 -16.56
N ARG A 200 -22.05 -14.67 -16.42
CA ARG A 200 -23.26 -14.96 -17.19
C ARG A 200 -24.41 -14.03 -16.81
N GLY A 201 -24.62 -13.82 -15.51
CA GLY A 201 -25.66 -12.92 -15.01
C GLY A 201 -25.48 -11.48 -15.50
N ARG A 202 -24.25 -10.98 -15.56
CA ARG A 202 -23.96 -9.67 -16.16
C ARG A 202 -24.32 -9.59 -17.65
N VAL A 203 -24.09 -10.66 -18.39
CA VAL A 203 -24.53 -10.71 -19.79
C VAL A 203 -26.07 -10.68 -19.91
N TYR A 204 -26.79 -11.43 -19.08
CA TYR A 204 -28.24 -11.35 -19.02
C TYR A 204 -28.72 -9.93 -18.65
N ALA A 205 -28.10 -9.30 -17.68
CA ALA A 205 -28.45 -7.94 -17.30
C ALA A 205 -28.21 -6.92 -18.43
N SER A 206 -27.14 -7.05 -19.21
CA SER A 206 -26.91 -6.20 -20.40
C SER A 206 -27.94 -6.38 -21.49
N GLN A 207 -28.68 -7.51 -21.49
CA GLN A 207 -29.80 -7.79 -22.35
C GLN A 207 -31.16 -7.42 -21.73
N ASN A 208 -31.17 -6.78 -20.55
CA ASN A 208 -32.34 -6.48 -19.72
C ASN A 208 -33.11 -7.73 -19.24
N ASP A 209 -32.47 -8.90 -19.27
CA ASP A 209 -33.03 -10.13 -18.71
C ASP A 209 -32.66 -10.22 -17.21
N TYR A 210 -33.27 -9.34 -16.43
CA TYR A 210 -32.96 -9.21 -14.99
C TYR A 210 -33.41 -10.44 -14.19
N GLU A 211 -34.36 -11.22 -14.67
CA GLU A 211 -34.81 -12.45 -13.98
C GLU A 211 -33.69 -13.48 -13.92
N HIS A 212 -33.11 -13.84 -15.07
CA HIS A 212 -31.98 -14.77 -15.12
C HIS A 212 -30.73 -14.18 -14.53
N ALA A 213 -30.51 -12.86 -14.68
CA ALA A 213 -29.36 -12.16 -14.09
C ALA A 213 -29.38 -12.25 -12.57
N ILE A 214 -30.49 -11.95 -11.92
CA ILE A 214 -30.66 -12.03 -10.46
C ILE A 214 -30.51 -13.47 -9.98
N ALA A 215 -31.10 -14.46 -10.68
CA ALA A 215 -30.96 -15.86 -10.33
C ALA A 215 -29.48 -16.33 -10.35
N ASP A 216 -28.68 -15.83 -11.28
CA ASP A 216 -27.25 -16.11 -11.35
C ASP A 216 -26.49 -15.42 -10.20
N MET A 217 -26.82 -14.18 -9.85
CA MET A 217 -26.23 -13.50 -8.68
C MET A 217 -26.62 -14.20 -7.38
N ASP A 218 -27.87 -14.63 -7.23
CA ASP A 218 -28.33 -15.41 -6.08
C ASP A 218 -27.48 -16.67 -5.93
N ARG A 219 -27.22 -17.37 -7.03
CA ARG A 219 -26.39 -18.57 -7.00
C ARG A 219 -24.94 -18.28 -6.66
N ALA A 220 -24.37 -17.19 -7.18
CA ALA A 220 -23.02 -16.77 -6.84
C ALA A 220 -22.89 -16.45 -5.34
N ILE A 221 -23.88 -15.75 -4.77
CA ILE A 221 -23.93 -15.40 -3.34
C ILE A 221 -24.12 -16.64 -2.45
N GLU A 222 -24.93 -17.61 -2.89
CA GLU A 222 -25.06 -18.89 -2.18
C GLU A 222 -23.74 -19.67 -2.11
N LEU A 223 -22.92 -19.58 -3.16
CA LEU A 223 -21.62 -20.24 -3.25
C LEU A 223 -20.54 -19.49 -2.45
N ASP A 224 -20.58 -18.17 -2.47
CA ASP A 224 -19.68 -17.30 -1.76
C ASP A 224 -20.46 -16.11 -1.15
N SER A 225 -20.87 -16.25 0.10
CA SER A 225 -21.60 -15.20 0.83
C SER A 225 -20.77 -13.96 1.18
N THR A 226 -19.47 -13.95 0.88
CA THR A 226 -18.58 -12.80 1.05
C THR A 226 -18.31 -12.07 -0.26
N ASN A 227 -18.94 -12.49 -1.37
CA ASN A 227 -18.76 -11.88 -2.69
C ASN A 227 -19.49 -10.55 -2.79
N THR A 228 -18.84 -9.48 -2.32
CA THR A 228 -19.37 -8.11 -2.35
C THR A 228 -19.71 -7.64 -3.77
N PHE A 229 -18.94 -8.08 -4.77
CA PHE A 229 -19.20 -7.76 -6.17
C PHE A 229 -20.50 -8.36 -6.70
N ALA A 230 -20.87 -9.58 -6.27
CA ALA A 230 -22.14 -10.19 -6.65
C ALA A 230 -23.33 -9.44 -6.01
N TYR A 231 -23.22 -9.07 -4.71
CA TYR A 231 -24.24 -8.22 -4.06
C TYR A 231 -24.39 -6.87 -4.75
N PHE A 232 -23.28 -6.20 -5.07
CA PHE A 232 -23.32 -4.93 -5.78
C PHE A 232 -24.04 -5.03 -7.13
N ASN A 233 -23.66 -6.02 -7.95
CA ASN A 233 -24.34 -6.24 -9.26
C ASN A 233 -25.82 -6.54 -9.08
N ARG A 234 -26.20 -7.38 -8.11
CA ARG A 234 -27.63 -7.68 -7.85
C ARG A 234 -28.39 -6.43 -7.41
N ALA A 235 -27.78 -5.58 -6.58
CA ALA A 235 -28.36 -4.31 -6.18
C ALA A 235 -28.68 -3.40 -7.37
N ILE A 236 -27.77 -3.30 -8.34
CA ILE A 236 -28.01 -2.53 -9.57
C ILE A 236 -29.17 -3.15 -10.39
N MET A 237 -29.23 -4.48 -10.49
CA MET A 237 -30.34 -5.17 -11.18
C MET A 237 -31.69 -4.94 -10.48
N TYR A 238 -31.70 -4.93 -9.13
CA TYR A 238 -32.89 -4.57 -8.37
C TYR A 238 -33.27 -3.10 -8.57
N TYR A 239 -32.29 -2.19 -8.64
CA TYR A 239 -32.54 -0.78 -8.93
C TYR A 239 -33.21 -0.59 -10.29
N GLU A 240 -32.72 -1.25 -11.35
CA GLU A 240 -33.32 -1.20 -12.70
C GLU A 240 -34.75 -1.77 -12.74
N GLN A 241 -35.09 -2.63 -11.79
CA GLN A 241 -36.47 -3.14 -11.61
C GLN A 241 -37.32 -2.30 -10.65
N GLU A 242 -36.81 -1.12 -10.20
CA GLU A 242 -37.46 -0.27 -9.19
C GLU A 242 -37.68 -0.95 -7.83
N LYS A 243 -36.97 -2.04 -7.56
CA LYS A 243 -36.98 -2.76 -6.29
C LYS A 243 -35.96 -2.13 -5.31
N TYR A 244 -36.21 -0.87 -4.93
CA TYR A 244 -35.25 -0.06 -4.19
C TYR A 244 -34.92 -0.62 -2.80
N ARG A 245 -35.86 -1.32 -2.14
CA ARG A 245 -35.61 -1.91 -0.81
C ARG A 245 -34.60 -3.05 -0.90
N GLU A 246 -34.73 -3.90 -1.88
CA GLU A 246 -33.83 -5.02 -2.14
C GLU A 246 -32.45 -4.49 -2.56
N ALA A 247 -32.40 -3.49 -3.42
CA ALA A 247 -31.16 -2.81 -3.80
C ALA A 247 -30.43 -2.24 -2.58
N MET A 248 -31.14 -1.52 -1.71
CA MET A 248 -30.57 -0.95 -0.48
C MET A 248 -30.05 -2.03 0.48
N ALA A 249 -30.74 -3.17 0.59
CA ALA A 249 -30.29 -4.27 1.45
C ALA A 249 -28.95 -4.85 0.96
N ASP A 250 -28.78 -5.05 -0.34
CA ASP A 250 -27.56 -5.55 -0.93
C ASP A 250 -26.41 -4.54 -0.81
N LEU A 251 -26.64 -3.24 -1.10
CA LEU A 251 -25.62 -2.20 -0.93
C LEU A 251 -25.19 -2.06 0.54
N ASN A 252 -26.13 -2.17 1.48
CA ASN A 252 -25.81 -2.21 2.90
C ASN A 252 -24.93 -3.42 3.25
N ARG A 253 -25.19 -4.57 2.64
CA ARG A 253 -24.38 -5.77 2.85
C ARG A 253 -22.94 -5.56 2.37
N VAL A 254 -22.74 -4.96 1.21
CA VAL A 254 -21.41 -4.59 0.71
C VAL A 254 -20.69 -3.69 1.70
N LEU A 255 -21.36 -2.65 2.23
CA LEU A 255 -20.75 -1.68 3.13
C LEU A 255 -20.45 -2.21 4.54
N VAL A 256 -20.95 -3.39 4.90
CA VAL A 256 -20.53 -4.10 6.13
C VAL A 256 -19.11 -4.63 5.97
N ASP A 257 -18.81 -5.24 4.84
CA ASP A 257 -17.49 -5.84 4.57
C ASP A 257 -16.50 -4.80 4.01
N GLU A 258 -17.00 -3.84 3.22
CA GLU A 258 -16.24 -2.78 2.57
C GLU A 258 -16.78 -1.39 2.91
N PRO A 259 -16.64 -0.90 4.16
CA PRO A 259 -17.24 0.36 4.58
C PRO A 259 -16.72 1.59 3.84
N GLY A 260 -15.55 1.49 3.22
CA GLY A 260 -14.92 2.54 2.39
C GLY A 260 -15.19 2.41 0.89
N ASN A 261 -16.09 1.53 0.43
CA ASN A 261 -16.38 1.38 -0.99
C ASN A 261 -17.16 2.59 -1.51
N ALA A 262 -16.44 3.54 -2.13
CA ALA A 262 -17.00 4.80 -2.58
C ALA A 262 -18.08 4.63 -3.65
N LEU A 263 -17.93 3.63 -4.55
CA LEU A 263 -18.92 3.33 -5.57
C LEU A 263 -20.24 2.86 -4.95
N THR A 264 -20.17 1.99 -3.96
CA THR A 264 -21.36 1.51 -3.23
C THR A 264 -22.02 2.63 -2.43
N LEU A 265 -21.24 3.49 -1.73
CA LEU A 265 -21.76 4.68 -1.05
C LEU A 265 -22.46 5.61 -2.03
N TYR A 266 -21.82 5.90 -3.18
CA TYR A 266 -22.37 6.77 -4.20
C TYR A 266 -23.74 6.26 -4.71
N ASN A 267 -23.81 4.97 -5.09
CA ASN A 267 -25.06 4.37 -5.59
C ASN A 267 -26.15 4.32 -4.50
N ARG A 268 -25.77 3.98 -3.25
CA ARG A 268 -26.72 4.00 -2.13
C ARG A 268 -27.25 5.41 -1.88
N GLY A 269 -26.40 6.42 -1.91
CA GLY A 269 -26.78 7.82 -1.78
C GLY A 269 -27.74 8.29 -2.88
N LEU A 270 -27.55 7.86 -4.13
CA LEU A 270 -28.49 8.14 -5.22
C LEU A 270 -29.86 7.51 -4.99
N ILE A 271 -29.90 6.25 -4.56
CA ILE A 271 -31.16 5.53 -4.27
C ILE A 271 -31.85 6.20 -3.05
N SER A 272 -31.10 6.56 -2.00
CA SER A 272 -31.64 7.28 -0.84
C SER A 272 -32.25 8.63 -1.24
N ALA A 273 -31.58 9.38 -2.11
CA ALA A 273 -32.13 10.65 -2.63
C ALA A 273 -33.43 10.44 -3.42
N GLN A 274 -33.48 9.41 -4.24
CA GLN A 274 -34.68 9.07 -5.01
C GLN A 274 -35.87 8.65 -4.12
N LEU A 275 -35.56 8.03 -2.98
CA LEU A 275 -36.55 7.65 -1.97
C LEU A 275 -36.95 8.82 -1.04
N GLY A 276 -36.35 10.01 -1.21
CA GLY A 276 -36.56 11.18 -0.36
C GLY A 276 -35.84 11.12 0.99
N ALA A 277 -34.95 10.13 1.20
CA ALA A 277 -34.10 10.01 2.40
C ALA A 277 -32.85 10.89 2.23
N TYR A 278 -33.06 12.21 2.20
CA TYR A 278 -32.02 13.17 1.82
C TYR A 278 -30.85 13.24 2.83
N ASP A 279 -31.13 13.03 4.13
CA ASP A 279 -30.08 13.06 5.16
C ASP A 279 -29.11 11.90 4.99
N GLU A 280 -29.61 10.69 4.72
CA GLU A 280 -28.81 9.51 4.41
C GLU A 280 -28.02 9.71 3.11
N ALA A 281 -28.66 10.28 2.09
CA ALA A 281 -28.03 10.57 0.82
C ALA A 281 -26.88 11.56 0.95
N LEU A 282 -27.07 12.64 1.72
CA LEU A 282 -25.99 13.61 2.03
C LEU A 282 -24.83 12.96 2.77
N ASN A 283 -25.11 12.15 3.80
CA ASN A 283 -24.08 11.45 4.54
C ASN A 283 -23.23 10.52 3.64
N ASP A 284 -23.87 9.81 2.72
CA ASP A 284 -23.16 8.96 1.78
C ASP A 284 -22.31 9.77 0.79
N MET A 285 -22.85 10.88 0.25
CA MET A 285 -22.08 11.77 -0.65
C MET A 285 -20.92 12.44 0.08
N ASP A 286 -21.07 12.82 1.34
CA ASP A 286 -20.00 13.37 2.18
C ASP A 286 -18.89 12.35 2.38
N ARG A 287 -19.24 11.08 2.63
CA ARG A 287 -18.27 9.98 2.75
C ARG A 287 -17.53 9.73 1.42
N VAL A 288 -18.24 9.77 0.30
CA VAL A 288 -17.62 9.66 -1.04
C VAL A 288 -16.61 10.80 -1.24
N LEU A 289 -16.96 12.04 -0.90
CA LEU A 289 -16.09 13.20 -1.06
C LEU A 289 -14.93 13.22 -0.06
N ASN A 290 -15.10 12.62 1.12
CA ASN A 290 -13.99 12.40 2.05
C ASN A 290 -12.99 11.34 1.52
N ILE A 291 -13.48 10.32 0.81
CA ILE A 291 -12.63 9.30 0.19
C ILE A 291 -11.96 9.85 -1.08
N ASN A 292 -12.73 10.55 -1.92
CA ASN A 292 -12.25 11.16 -3.16
C ASN A 292 -12.73 12.62 -3.30
N PRO A 293 -11.93 13.60 -2.84
CA PRO A 293 -12.27 15.03 -2.93
C PRO A 293 -12.34 15.57 -4.37
N GLU A 294 -11.92 14.81 -5.37
CA GLU A 294 -11.99 15.18 -6.79
C GLU A 294 -13.17 14.54 -7.52
N ASN A 295 -14.11 13.90 -6.80
CA ASN A 295 -15.27 13.27 -7.42
C ASN A 295 -16.32 14.29 -7.88
N VAL A 296 -16.23 14.65 -9.15
CA VAL A 296 -17.11 15.66 -9.80
C VAL A 296 -18.59 15.31 -9.69
N LEU A 297 -18.94 14.02 -9.84
CA LEU A 297 -20.34 13.58 -9.80
C LEU A 297 -20.92 13.59 -8.38
N ALA A 298 -20.10 13.34 -7.38
CA ALA A 298 -20.55 13.43 -5.99
C ALA A 298 -20.90 14.86 -5.62
N TYR A 299 -20.09 15.86 -5.99
CA TYR A 299 -20.45 17.27 -5.85
C TYR A 299 -21.74 17.61 -6.60
N PHE A 300 -21.84 17.21 -7.88
CA PHE A 300 -22.99 17.49 -8.70
C PHE A 300 -24.29 16.91 -8.12
N ASN A 301 -24.27 15.69 -7.64
CA ASN A 301 -25.46 15.03 -7.07
C ASN A 301 -25.76 15.54 -5.67
N ARG A 302 -24.75 15.83 -4.83
CA ARG A 302 -24.96 16.47 -3.53
C ARG A 302 -25.58 17.86 -3.67
N ALA A 303 -25.13 18.63 -4.66
CA ALA A 303 -25.76 19.91 -5.00
C ALA A 303 -27.23 19.76 -5.38
N SER A 304 -27.58 18.72 -6.11
CA SER A 304 -28.98 18.43 -6.47
C SER A 304 -29.83 18.08 -5.25
N ILE A 305 -29.27 17.32 -4.29
CA ILE A 305 -29.94 17.03 -3.01
C ILE A 305 -30.12 18.32 -2.19
N PHE A 306 -29.13 19.21 -2.15
CA PHE A 306 -29.25 20.50 -1.48
C PHE A 306 -30.36 21.38 -2.09
N ILE A 307 -30.64 21.28 -3.39
CA ILE A 307 -31.76 21.98 -4.02
C ILE A 307 -33.11 21.49 -3.45
N GLU A 308 -33.28 20.16 -3.35
CA GLU A 308 -34.51 19.55 -2.80
C GLU A 308 -34.75 19.96 -1.34
N LEU A 309 -33.68 20.21 -0.59
CA LEU A 309 -33.71 20.71 0.80
C LEU A 309 -33.84 22.25 0.91
N GLY A 310 -33.84 22.96 -0.23
CA GLY A 310 -33.86 24.44 -0.24
C GLY A 310 -32.53 25.10 0.19
N MET A 311 -31.46 24.33 0.33
CA MET A 311 -30.12 24.76 0.75
C MET A 311 -29.33 25.32 -0.44
N TYR A 312 -29.84 26.38 -1.07
CA TYR A 312 -29.32 26.90 -2.35
C TYR A 312 -27.86 27.37 -2.32
N LYS A 313 -27.39 27.89 -1.17
CA LYS A 313 -25.99 28.31 -1.04
C LYS A 313 -25.03 27.12 -1.14
N ASN A 314 -25.33 26.04 -0.42
CA ASN A 314 -24.54 24.81 -0.45
C ASN A 314 -24.57 24.18 -1.85
N ALA A 315 -25.73 24.21 -2.52
CA ALA A 315 -25.85 23.74 -3.90
C ALA A 315 -24.95 24.55 -4.86
N LEU A 316 -24.85 25.88 -4.69
CA LEU A 316 -23.95 26.71 -5.53
C LEU A 316 -22.48 26.36 -5.28
N GLU A 317 -22.07 26.21 -4.02
CA GLU A 317 -20.68 25.84 -3.66
C GLU A 317 -20.29 24.52 -4.32
N ASP A 318 -21.14 23.52 -4.27
CA ASP A 318 -20.89 22.22 -4.86
C ASP A 318 -20.88 22.26 -6.40
N TYR A 319 -21.81 22.98 -7.03
CA TYR A 319 -21.74 23.16 -8.50
C TYR A 319 -20.50 23.96 -8.91
N ASP A 320 -20.08 24.95 -8.12
CA ASP A 320 -18.84 25.70 -8.38
C ASP A 320 -17.64 24.76 -8.35
N LYS A 321 -17.60 23.86 -7.33
CA LYS A 321 -16.53 22.86 -7.22
C LYS A 321 -16.55 21.83 -8.35
N ALA A 322 -17.72 21.34 -8.71
CA ALA A 322 -17.87 20.41 -9.86
C ALA A 322 -17.39 21.04 -11.18
N ILE A 323 -17.68 22.34 -11.40
CA ILE A 323 -17.24 23.10 -12.58
C ILE A 323 -15.73 23.40 -12.51
N GLU A 324 -15.19 23.69 -11.33
CA GLU A 324 -13.74 23.89 -11.14
C GLU A 324 -12.97 22.64 -11.53
N LEU A 325 -13.43 21.47 -11.04
CA LEU A 325 -12.80 20.18 -11.33
C LEU A 325 -13.00 19.75 -12.80
N TYR A 326 -14.17 20.07 -13.37
CA TYR A 326 -14.48 19.76 -14.77
C TYR A 326 -15.17 20.92 -15.49
N PRO A 327 -14.41 21.85 -16.12
CA PRO A 327 -14.93 23.06 -16.74
C PRO A 327 -15.88 22.84 -17.95
N ASP A 328 -15.91 21.64 -18.52
CA ASP A 328 -16.79 21.32 -19.65
C ASP A 328 -18.12 20.69 -19.20
N PHE A 329 -18.41 20.60 -17.90
CA PHE A 329 -19.62 19.95 -17.38
C PHE A 329 -20.88 20.81 -17.61
N ALA A 330 -21.44 20.75 -18.81
CA ALA A 330 -22.60 21.54 -19.23
C ALA A 330 -23.83 21.42 -18.29
N LYS A 331 -24.10 20.21 -17.74
CA LYS A 331 -25.21 20.01 -16.77
C LYS A 331 -25.01 20.78 -15.46
N ALA A 332 -23.77 20.87 -14.98
CA ALA A 332 -23.48 21.63 -13.76
C ALA A 332 -23.76 23.12 -13.96
N TYR A 333 -23.38 23.71 -15.10
CA TYR A 333 -23.77 25.09 -15.44
C TYR A 333 -25.28 25.26 -15.56
N MET A 334 -25.98 24.29 -16.17
CA MET A 334 -27.44 24.34 -16.30
C MET A 334 -28.12 24.37 -14.94
N ASN A 335 -27.74 23.44 -14.04
CA ASN A 335 -28.31 23.33 -12.70
C ASN A 335 -27.93 24.54 -11.84
N ARG A 336 -26.68 25.04 -11.92
CA ARG A 336 -26.26 26.25 -11.23
C ARG A 336 -27.03 27.48 -11.73
N SER A 337 -27.33 27.57 -13.02
CA SER A 337 -28.23 28.59 -13.59
C SER A 337 -29.61 28.53 -12.94
N TYR A 338 -30.17 27.34 -12.80
CA TYR A 338 -31.46 27.13 -12.15
C TYR A 338 -31.45 27.61 -10.67
N VAL A 339 -30.43 27.24 -9.91
CA VAL A 339 -30.29 27.69 -8.51
C VAL A 339 -30.15 29.19 -8.40
N ARG A 340 -29.33 29.83 -9.26
CA ARG A 340 -29.17 31.30 -9.31
C ARG A 340 -30.49 32.01 -9.65
N ASN A 341 -31.30 31.40 -10.54
CA ASN A 341 -32.63 31.94 -10.86
C ASN A 341 -33.55 31.89 -9.64
N LEU A 342 -33.56 30.78 -8.88
CA LEU A 342 -34.36 30.65 -7.63
C LEU A 342 -33.92 31.66 -6.58
N MET A 343 -32.65 32.05 -6.55
CA MET A 343 -32.09 33.04 -5.63
C MET A 343 -32.26 34.50 -6.10
N GLY A 344 -32.82 34.70 -7.31
CA GLY A 344 -33.04 36.05 -7.89
C GLY A 344 -31.82 36.64 -8.61
N ASP A 345 -30.70 35.91 -8.74
CA ASP A 345 -29.54 36.38 -9.50
C ASP A 345 -29.70 36.02 -11.00
N PHE A 346 -30.62 36.72 -11.64
CA PHE A 346 -30.98 36.50 -13.04
C PHE A 346 -29.84 36.77 -14.01
N LYS A 347 -28.90 37.67 -13.66
CA LYS A 347 -27.77 37.99 -14.51
C LYS A 347 -26.75 36.84 -14.57
N ALA A 348 -26.37 36.30 -13.43
CA ALA A 348 -25.46 35.15 -13.37
C ALA A 348 -26.13 33.87 -13.87
N SER A 349 -27.43 33.70 -13.60
CA SER A 349 -28.23 32.61 -14.17
C SER A 349 -28.19 32.58 -15.69
N LYS A 350 -28.46 33.73 -16.33
CA LYS A 350 -28.41 33.85 -17.81
C LYS A 350 -27.01 33.49 -18.35
N LYS A 351 -25.96 33.98 -17.72
CA LYS A 351 -24.56 33.68 -18.11
C LYS A 351 -24.28 32.19 -18.06
N ASP A 352 -24.65 31.51 -16.97
CA ASP A 352 -24.46 30.07 -16.85
C ASP A 352 -25.27 29.30 -17.89
N TYR A 353 -26.50 29.69 -18.16
CA TYR A 353 -27.32 29.06 -19.18
C TYR A 353 -26.69 29.18 -20.57
N GLU A 354 -26.19 30.39 -20.93
CA GLU A 354 -25.50 30.61 -22.21
C GLU A 354 -24.22 29.77 -22.31
N THR A 355 -23.44 29.67 -21.21
CA THR A 355 -22.25 28.83 -21.14
C THR A 355 -22.59 27.35 -21.31
N ALA A 356 -23.63 26.86 -20.64
CA ALA A 356 -24.10 25.48 -20.80
C ALA A 356 -24.47 25.19 -22.26
N GLN A 357 -25.22 26.07 -22.91
CA GLN A 357 -25.60 25.93 -24.32
C GLN A 357 -24.40 25.95 -25.26
N GLN A 358 -23.38 26.75 -24.94
CA GLN A 358 -22.15 26.78 -25.72
C GLN A 358 -21.39 25.45 -25.58
N LYS A 359 -21.21 24.94 -24.35
CA LYS A 359 -20.54 23.65 -24.10
C LYS A 359 -21.22 22.50 -24.82
N VAL A 360 -22.54 22.48 -24.83
CA VAL A 360 -23.32 21.49 -25.59
C VAL A 360 -23.04 21.57 -27.10
N ARG A 361 -22.98 22.79 -27.65
CA ARG A 361 -22.67 22.97 -29.09
C ARG A 361 -21.28 22.51 -29.41
N GLU A 362 -20.27 22.92 -28.62
CA GLU A 362 -18.88 22.51 -28.78
C GLU A 362 -18.70 20.99 -28.75
N TYR A 363 -19.43 20.31 -27.87
CA TYR A 363 -19.44 18.85 -27.81
C TYR A 363 -20.04 18.20 -29.06
N ARG A 364 -21.19 18.70 -29.54
CA ARG A 364 -21.83 18.19 -30.77
C ARG A 364 -20.97 18.36 -32.00
N ASP A 365 -20.23 19.48 -32.07
CA ASP A 365 -19.36 19.76 -33.22
C ASP A 365 -18.12 18.86 -33.24
N LYS A 366 -17.62 18.47 -32.06
CA LYS A 366 -16.48 17.54 -31.92
C LYS A 366 -16.84 16.08 -32.16
N ASN A 367 -18.06 15.65 -31.79
CA ASN A 367 -18.50 14.25 -31.82
C ASN A 367 -19.74 14.04 -32.72
N ARG A 368 -19.56 14.18 -34.04
CA ARG A 368 -20.68 14.06 -35.02
C ARG A 368 -21.36 12.72 -35.10
N SER A 369 -20.90 11.66 -34.45
CA SER A 369 -21.43 10.29 -34.64
C SER A 369 -22.14 9.69 -33.40
N ASP A 370 -22.16 10.34 -32.26
CA ASP A 370 -22.77 9.78 -31.06
C ASP A 370 -23.64 10.81 -30.33
N VAL A 371 -24.93 10.72 -30.53
CA VAL A 371 -25.93 11.55 -29.83
C VAL A 371 -26.35 10.89 -28.52
N GLY A 372 -25.44 10.20 -27.90
CA GLY A 372 -25.60 9.65 -26.57
C GLY A 372 -25.61 10.78 -25.53
N SER A 373 -26.49 10.65 -24.62
CA SER A 373 -26.82 11.43 -23.42
C SER A 373 -25.86 12.56 -23.00
N PHE A 374 -26.42 13.68 -22.58
CA PHE A 374 -25.77 14.83 -21.92
C PHE A 374 -24.87 14.52 -20.70
N ALA A 375 -24.88 13.27 -20.24
CA ALA A 375 -24.06 12.77 -19.14
C ALA A 375 -22.67 12.36 -19.62
N ASP A 376 -22.48 12.20 -20.91
CA ASP A 376 -21.38 11.45 -21.53
C ASP A 376 -20.13 12.28 -21.85
N THR A 377 -20.00 13.45 -21.28
CA THR A 377 -18.76 14.23 -21.39
C THR A 377 -17.62 13.63 -20.57
N THR A 378 -17.89 12.62 -19.76
CA THR A 378 -16.87 11.86 -19.05
C THR A 378 -17.19 10.36 -19.15
N LYS A 379 -16.73 9.71 -20.21
CA LYS A 379 -16.76 8.23 -20.30
C LYS A 379 -16.20 7.54 -19.04
N LYS A 380 -15.34 8.23 -18.28
CA LYS A 380 -14.84 7.78 -16.99
C LYS A 380 -15.91 7.61 -15.91
N TYR A 381 -17.03 8.32 -15.98
CA TYR A 381 -18.05 8.32 -14.92
C TYR A 381 -19.39 7.72 -15.36
N SER A 382 -19.61 7.50 -16.65
CA SER A 382 -20.80 6.80 -17.15
C SER A 382 -20.86 5.34 -16.70
N ALA A 383 -19.70 4.75 -16.43
CA ALA A 383 -19.58 3.39 -15.91
C ALA A 383 -20.09 3.22 -14.47
N LEU A 384 -20.30 4.30 -13.70
CA LEU A 384 -20.74 4.21 -12.30
C LEU A 384 -22.13 3.61 -12.13
N LEU A 385 -23.01 3.78 -13.13
CA LEU A 385 -24.37 3.24 -13.12
C LEU A 385 -24.62 2.23 -14.26
N SER A 386 -23.67 2.01 -15.16
CA SER A 386 -23.87 1.09 -16.27
C SER A 386 -23.48 -0.33 -15.88
N LEU A 387 -24.33 -1.28 -16.23
CA LEU A 387 -24.04 -2.71 -16.23
C LEU A 387 -23.14 -3.09 -17.42
N ASP A 388 -22.34 -2.15 -17.91
CA ASP A 388 -21.50 -2.35 -19.07
C ASP A 388 -20.53 -3.52 -18.83
N ALA A 389 -20.31 -4.31 -19.88
CA ALA A 389 -19.36 -5.42 -19.85
C ALA A 389 -17.92 -4.97 -19.52
N GLU A 390 -17.63 -3.70 -19.74
CA GLU A 390 -16.37 -3.06 -19.37
C GLU A 390 -16.22 -2.83 -17.85
N PHE A 391 -17.33 -2.91 -17.08
CA PHE A 391 -17.30 -2.78 -15.62
C PHE A 391 -16.80 -4.09 -14.99
N ALA A 392 -15.51 -4.26 -14.94
CA ALA A 392 -14.88 -5.42 -14.32
C ALA A 392 -14.79 -5.23 -12.78
N LYS A 393 -14.53 -6.32 -12.05
CA LYS A 393 -14.23 -6.25 -10.61
C LYS A 393 -13.13 -5.24 -10.29
N LYS A 394 -12.20 -5.05 -11.22
CA LYS A 394 -11.15 -4.02 -11.18
C LYS A 394 -11.72 -2.60 -11.00
N ASP A 395 -12.82 -2.28 -11.69
CA ASP A 395 -13.43 -0.94 -11.62
C ASP A 395 -14.21 -0.75 -10.31
N PHE A 396 -14.71 -1.85 -9.72
CA PHE A 396 -15.33 -1.87 -8.39
C PHE A 396 -14.32 -1.56 -7.29
N ASP A 397 -13.08 -2.01 -7.47
CA ASP A 397 -11.95 -1.79 -6.56
C ASP A 397 -11.11 -0.56 -6.96
N ASP A 398 -11.50 0.23 -7.97
CA ASP A 398 -10.70 1.31 -8.56
C ASP A 398 -10.34 2.40 -7.53
N GLU A 399 -9.05 2.71 -7.45
CA GLU A 399 -8.48 3.76 -6.58
C GLU A 399 -9.01 5.17 -6.90
N LEU A 400 -9.41 5.46 -8.16
CA LEU A 400 -10.03 6.74 -8.53
C LEU A 400 -11.37 6.96 -7.84
N LEU A 401 -12.04 5.86 -7.45
CA LEU A 401 -13.28 5.87 -6.70
C LEU A 401 -13.06 5.70 -5.20
N GLN A 402 -11.88 5.24 -4.82
CA GLN A 402 -11.46 4.96 -3.45
C GLN A 402 -10.13 5.66 -3.16
N HIS A 403 -10.11 7.00 -3.23
CA HIS A 403 -8.90 7.73 -2.84
C HIS A 403 -8.55 7.39 -1.39
N ARG A 404 -7.44 6.68 -1.20
CA ARG A 404 -6.95 6.29 0.13
C ARG A 404 -5.85 7.25 0.51
N ASP A 405 -6.09 8.08 1.52
CA ASP A 405 -5.02 8.81 2.17
C ASP A 405 -3.97 7.81 2.67
N ILE A 406 -2.71 8.12 2.40
CA ILE A 406 -1.61 7.29 2.85
C ILE A 406 -1.36 7.63 4.31
N ASP A 407 -1.66 6.66 5.19
CA ASP A 407 -1.28 6.73 6.60
C ASP A 407 0.22 6.47 6.71
N ILE A 408 1.01 7.54 6.86
CA ILE A 408 2.46 7.44 7.04
C ILE A 408 2.74 7.00 8.47
N ARG A 409 2.95 5.70 8.66
CA ARG A 409 3.47 5.13 9.90
C ARG A 409 4.94 4.84 9.75
N LEU A 410 5.77 5.79 10.18
CA LEU A 410 7.21 5.64 10.14
C LEU A 410 7.68 4.54 11.10
N ARG A 411 8.74 3.83 10.70
CA ARG A 411 9.47 2.96 11.61
C ARG A 411 10.13 3.81 12.69
N PRO A 412 10.25 3.29 13.95
CA PRO A 412 10.71 4.09 15.09
C PRO A 412 12.12 4.63 14.93
N LEU A 413 12.46 5.61 15.79
CA LEU A 413 13.79 6.22 15.84
C LEU A 413 14.83 5.26 16.41
N TYR A 414 16.04 5.32 15.90
CA TYR A 414 17.19 4.61 16.45
C TYR A 414 17.77 5.34 17.68
N LYS A 415 18.03 4.57 18.72
CA LYS A 415 18.67 5.04 19.95
C LYS A 415 19.47 3.91 20.60
N PHE A 416 20.40 4.24 21.48
CA PHE A 416 21.01 3.22 22.34
C PHE A 416 19.96 2.75 23.34
N VAL A 417 19.81 1.44 23.41
CA VAL A 417 18.96 0.74 24.39
C VAL A 417 19.78 -0.30 25.14
N PRO A 418 19.46 -0.60 26.41
CA PRO A 418 20.05 -1.74 27.09
C PRO A 418 19.68 -3.03 26.38
N THR A 419 20.61 -3.97 26.30
CA THR A 419 20.38 -5.29 25.69
C THR A 419 20.48 -6.38 26.74
N GLY A 420 19.59 -7.38 26.64
CA GLY A 420 19.68 -8.63 27.40
C GLY A 420 20.86 -9.51 26.94
N ASP A 421 20.99 -10.69 27.53
CA ASP A 421 21.95 -11.69 27.07
C ASP A 421 21.72 -12.00 25.60
N LYS A 422 22.82 -12.08 24.85
CA LYS A 422 22.80 -12.26 23.40
C LYS A 422 22.05 -13.52 23.04
N ASP A 423 20.87 -13.40 22.46
CA ASP A 423 20.33 -14.47 21.63
C ASP A 423 21.31 -14.71 20.47
N GLU A 424 21.89 -15.89 20.41
CA GLU A 424 22.82 -16.33 19.34
C GLU A 424 22.08 -16.57 17.99
N VAL A 425 21.11 -15.73 17.64
CA VAL A 425 20.35 -15.89 16.42
C VAL A 425 21.08 -15.25 15.24
N ASN A 426 21.65 -16.08 14.39
CA ASN A 426 22.00 -15.88 12.96
C ASN A 426 22.67 -14.57 12.51
N TYR A 427 23.56 -14.01 13.30
CA TYR A 427 24.24 -12.75 12.98
C TYR A 427 25.29 -12.83 11.88
N ALA A 428 25.63 -14.02 11.39
CA ALA A 428 26.72 -14.21 10.42
C ALA A 428 26.40 -13.70 9.00
N LEU A 429 25.13 -13.47 8.68
CA LEU A 429 24.68 -12.98 7.37
C LEU A 429 24.09 -11.56 7.39
N GLU A 430 23.80 -11.02 8.55
CA GLU A 430 23.43 -9.61 8.68
C GLU A 430 24.68 -8.75 8.47
N LYS A 431 24.70 -7.97 7.40
CA LYS A 431 25.72 -6.94 7.20
C LYS A 431 25.43 -5.81 8.18
N ARG A 432 26.02 -5.89 9.39
CA ARG A 432 25.90 -4.85 10.40
C ARG A 432 26.68 -3.61 10.00
N TYR A 433 26.22 -2.47 10.45
CA TYR A 433 26.99 -1.25 10.38
C TYR A 433 28.13 -1.32 11.39
N GLU A 434 29.34 -1.47 10.88
CA GLU A 434 30.56 -1.51 11.71
C GLU A 434 31.12 -0.08 11.88
N ASN A 435 31.25 0.35 13.10
CA ASN A 435 31.82 1.65 13.41
C ASN A 435 32.66 1.57 14.70
N PRO A 436 33.97 1.80 14.62
CA PRO A 436 34.88 1.68 15.76
C PRO A 436 34.52 2.57 16.95
N LEU A 437 33.86 3.71 16.71
CA LEU A 437 33.40 4.60 17.78
C LEU A 437 32.24 4.00 18.57
N ILE A 438 31.26 3.36 17.85
CA ILE A 438 30.15 2.63 18.48
C ILE A 438 30.71 1.49 19.32
N ASP A 439 31.61 0.68 18.75
CA ASP A 439 32.19 -0.48 19.45
C ASP A 439 32.95 -0.03 20.71
N ARG A 440 33.70 1.05 20.61
CA ARG A 440 34.43 1.64 21.75
C ARG A 440 33.48 2.17 22.83
N PHE A 441 32.40 2.85 22.43
CA PHE A 441 31.38 3.34 23.36
C PHE A 441 30.70 2.18 24.09
N LYS A 442 30.28 1.14 23.35
CA LYS A 442 29.68 -0.08 23.91
C LYS A 442 30.63 -0.79 24.88
N ALA A 443 31.92 -0.87 24.56
CA ALA A 443 32.92 -1.52 25.41
C ALA A 443 33.18 -0.79 26.74
N GLN A 444 32.87 0.50 26.82
CA GLN A 444 33.01 1.30 28.05
C GLN A 444 31.79 1.19 28.97
N MET A 445 30.64 0.73 28.45
CA MET A 445 29.45 0.55 29.27
C MET A 445 29.54 -0.71 30.13
N PRO A 446 29.24 -0.61 31.46
CA PRO A 446 29.24 -1.77 32.37
C PRO A 446 28.08 -2.74 32.10
N VAL A 447 27.08 -2.33 31.30
CA VAL A 447 25.93 -3.15 30.84
C VAL A 447 25.95 -3.22 29.32
N GLY A 448 25.36 -4.27 28.77
CA GLY A 448 25.18 -4.38 27.32
C GLY A 448 24.28 -3.26 26.79
N VAL A 449 24.74 -2.51 25.78
CA VAL A 449 23.94 -1.51 25.07
C VAL A 449 24.11 -1.67 23.57
N ASP A 450 23.06 -1.42 22.80
CA ASP A 450 23.13 -1.45 21.32
C ASP A 450 22.23 -0.37 20.71
N ILE A 451 22.49 0.01 19.45
CA ILE A 451 21.64 0.95 18.71
C ILE A 451 20.49 0.17 18.07
N ARG A 452 19.26 0.46 18.47
CA ARG A 452 18.05 -0.17 17.97
C ARG A 452 16.91 0.83 17.86
N ASN A 453 15.91 0.47 17.06
CA ASN A 453 14.65 1.21 16.92
C ASN A 453 13.45 0.48 17.52
N ALA A 454 13.68 -0.62 18.22
CA ALA A 454 12.66 -1.37 18.96
C ALA A 454 13.09 -1.53 20.42
N GLU A 455 12.13 -1.48 21.33
CA GLU A 455 12.36 -1.79 22.74
C GLU A 455 12.42 -3.32 22.91
N GLU A 456 13.48 -3.82 23.53
CA GLU A 456 13.50 -5.19 24.06
C GLU A 456 12.98 -5.19 25.49
N LYS A 457 12.14 -6.18 25.83
CA LYS A 457 11.81 -6.41 27.23
C LYS A 457 13.04 -6.96 27.92
N LEU A 458 13.62 -6.15 28.79
CA LEU A 458 14.71 -6.59 29.67
C LEU A 458 14.20 -7.67 30.63
N THR A 459 15.05 -8.64 30.94
CA THR A 459 14.82 -9.54 32.05
C THR A 459 14.96 -8.79 33.37
N GLU A 460 14.34 -9.30 34.44
CA GLU A 460 14.48 -8.72 35.78
C GLU A 460 15.96 -8.62 36.22
N GLU A 461 16.76 -9.61 35.82
CA GLU A 461 18.21 -9.61 36.08
C GLU A 461 18.92 -8.46 35.34
N ASN A 462 18.62 -8.22 34.06
CA ASN A 462 19.22 -7.14 33.28
C ASN A 462 18.78 -5.75 33.76
N MET A 463 17.51 -5.62 34.23
CA MET A 463 17.03 -4.39 34.86
C MET A 463 17.80 -4.08 36.16
N ASN A 464 17.99 -5.09 37.02
CA ASN A 464 18.75 -4.94 38.25
C ASN A 464 20.25 -4.60 38.00
N GLN A 465 20.84 -5.17 36.93
CA GLN A 465 22.20 -4.84 36.52
C GLN A 465 22.31 -3.39 36.02
N LEU A 466 21.33 -2.92 35.22
CA LEU A 466 21.25 -1.54 34.74
C LEU A 466 21.08 -0.56 35.91
N GLU A 467 20.16 -0.85 36.85
CA GLU A 467 19.95 -0.02 38.04
C GLU A 467 21.23 0.05 38.90
N ALA A 468 21.86 -1.10 39.19
CA ALA A 468 23.08 -1.15 39.91
C ALA A 468 24.19 -0.34 39.23
N ALA A 469 24.38 -0.47 37.91
CA ALA A 469 25.37 0.28 37.15
C ALA A 469 25.10 1.79 37.13
N ALA A 470 23.82 2.19 37.07
CA ALA A 470 23.41 3.59 37.07
C ALA A 470 23.75 4.32 38.40
N TRP A 471 23.71 3.58 39.51
CA TRP A 471 23.83 4.17 40.85
C TRP A 471 25.11 3.79 41.59
N THR A 472 25.94 2.85 41.09
CA THR A 472 27.27 2.56 41.61
C THR A 472 28.29 3.57 41.08
N GLY A 473 28.92 4.35 41.93
CA GLY A 473 30.01 5.24 41.52
C GLY A 473 30.21 6.43 42.44
N THR A 474 31.13 7.27 42.05
CA THR A 474 31.65 8.41 42.76
C THR A 474 30.63 9.52 43.02
N ASP A 475 30.92 10.42 44.00
CA ASP A 475 30.12 11.61 44.29
C ASP A 475 30.00 12.60 43.11
N GLU A 476 30.87 12.45 42.09
CA GLU A 476 30.81 13.21 40.82
C GLU A 476 30.66 12.25 39.63
N PRO A 477 29.42 11.97 39.15
CA PRO A 477 29.20 11.14 38.00
C PRO A 477 29.78 11.74 36.71
N ASP A 478 30.30 10.87 35.83
CA ASP A 478 30.74 11.28 34.49
C ASP A 478 29.61 11.19 33.44
N GLY A 479 29.95 11.48 32.15
CA GLY A 479 28.97 11.49 31.07
C GLY A 479 28.36 10.13 30.84
N GLU A 480 29.13 9.06 30.91
CA GLU A 480 28.70 7.67 30.73
C GLU A 480 27.76 7.25 31.86
N GLN A 481 28.05 7.64 33.09
CA GLN A 481 27.22 7.33 34.24
C GLN A 481 25.87 8.10 34.21
N TYR A 482 25.90 9.39 33.84
CA TYR A 482 24.65 10.13 33.58
C TYR A 482 23.82 9.50 32.45
N PHE A 483 24.49 8.99 31.41
CA PHE A 483 23.80 8.29 30.32
C PHE A 483 23.12 7.00 30.82
N LEU A 484 23.78 6.20 31.67
CA LEU A 484 23.15 4.99 32.26
C LEU A 484 21.99 5.35 33.17
N ARG A 485 22.04 6.43 33.94
CA ARG A 485 20.91 6.93 34.73
C ARG A 485 19.75 7.33 33.83
N ALA A 486 20.04 7.97 32.70
CA ALA A 486 19.02 8.34 31.73
C ALA A 486 18.33 7.11 31.11
N LEU A 487 19.08 6.05 30.76
CA LEU A 487 18.52 4.79 30.26
C LEU A 487 17.69 4.08 31.32
N ASN A 488 18.14 4.03 32.59
CA ASN A 488 17.38 3.42 33.68
C ASN A 488 16.07 4.16 33.95
N ASP A 489 16.08 5.49 33.97
CA ASP A 489 14.87 6.28 34.18
C ASP A 489 13.91 6.22 32.97
N TYR A 490 14.46 6.04 31.75
CA TYR A 490 13.66 5.80 30.56
C TYR A 490 12.89 4.47 30.68
N ASP A 491 13.59 3.38 31.07
CA ASP A 491 12.96 2.06 31.27
C ASP A 491 11.88 2.11 32.36
N ALA A 492 12.15 2.85 33.44
CA ALA A 492 11.19 3.11 34.52
C ALA A 492 10.05 4.10 34.12
N LYS A 493 9.99 4.55 32.85
CA LYS A 493 9.03 5.54 32.32
C LYS A 493 9.06 6.92 33.02
N GLN A 494 10.22 7.25 33.62
CA GLN A 494 10.47 8.56 34.27
C GLN A 494 11.09 9.54 33.27
N PHE A 495 10.35 9.87 32.21
CA PHE A 495 10.85 10.59 31.03
C PHE A 495 11.48 11.96 31.36
N ASN A 496 10.92 12.74 32.28
CA ASN A 496 11.47 14.05 32.66
C ASN A 496 12.82 13.93 33.34
N SER A 497 12.99 12.95 34.23
CA SER A 497 14.25 12.67 34.89
C SER A 497 15.30 12.14 33.89
N SER A 498 14.88 11.26 32.98
CA SER A 498 15.73 10.78 31.90
C SER A 498 16.26 11.93 31.02
N LEU A 499 15.40 12.90 30.64
CA LEU A 499 15.82 14.10 29.90
C LEU A 499 16.87 14.93 30.65
N ASP A 500 16.67 15.12 31.95
CA ASP A 500 17.65 15.87 32.80
C ASP A 500 19.01 15.16 32.81
N TYR A 501 19.03 13.84 32.99
CA TYR A 501 20.28 13.06 32.97
C TYR A 501 20.94 13.07 31.59
N TYR A 502 20.22 13.00 30.47
CA TYR A 502 20.84 13.21 29.17
C TYR A 502 21.42 14.61 29.03
N GLY A 503 20.76 15.65 29.59
CA GLY A 503 21.29 17.01 29.64
C GLY A 503 22.61 17.09 30.39
N LYS A 504 22.74 16.42 31.56
CA LYS A 504 23.99 16.33 32.37
C LYS A 504 25.07 15.54 31.63
N ALA A 505 24.74 14.44 30.96
CA ALA A 505 25.67 13.67 30.12
C ALA A 505 26.28 14.53 29.02
N ILE A 506 25.45 15.29 28.29
CA ILE A 506 25.87 16.23 27.25
C ILE A 506 26.80 17.31 27.82
N GLY A 507 26.43 17.93 28.96
CA GLY A 507 27.23 18.95 29.63
C GLY A 507 28.57 18.42 30.08
N SER A 508 28.65 17.19 30.60
CA SER A 508 29.89 16.52 30.99
C SER A 508 30.78 16.21 29.79
N ALA A 509 30.22 15.74 28.69
CA ALA A 509 30.97 15.42 27.46
C ALA A 509 31.63 16.68 26.85
N ALA A 510 30.93 17.82 26.87
CA ALA A 510 31.45 19.08 26.34
C ALA A 510 32.68 19.60 27.05
N GLN A 511 32.95 19.17 28.32
CA GLN A 511 34.06 19.63 29.15
C GLN A 511 35.29 18.71 29.08
N LYS A 512 35.15 17.48 28.55
CA LYS A 512 36.22 16.47 28.46
C LYS A 512 36.84 16.43 27.05
N GLY A 513 38.03 15.89 26.88
CA GLY A 513 38.81 15.85 25.65
C GLY A 513 38.20 15.02 24.51
N ASP A 514 38.92 14.89 23.39
CA ASP A 514 38.44 14.53 22.04
C ASP A 514 37.40 13.39 21.91
N TYR A 515 37.55 12.28 22.61
CA TYR A 515 36.58 11.15 22.48
C TYR A 515 35.25 11.39 23.22
N SER A 516 35.30 12.02 24.39
CA SER A 516 34.09 12.35 25.15
C SER A 516 33.17 13.30 24.36
N ARG A 517 33.77 14.20 23.57
CA ARG A 517 33.02 15.09 22.68
C ARG A 517 32.27 14.33 21.56
N LEU A 518 32.82 13.21 21.07
CA LEU A 518 32.15 12.37 20.09
C LEU A 518 30.94 11.62 20.71
N TYR A 519 31.05 11.23 21.98
CA TYR A 519 29.92 10.60 22.71
C TYR A 519 28.78 11.57 22.98
N GLU A 520 29.02 12.88 23.00
CA GLU A 520 27.96 13.88 23.04
C GLU A 520 26.92 13.64 21.95
N ALA A 521 27.31 13.22 20.74
CA ALA A 521 26.37 12.93 19.65
C ALA A 521 25.45 11.77 20.01
N PHE A 522 25.91 10.74 20.70
CA PHE A 522 25.08 9.62 21.14
C PHE A 522 24.09 10.03 22.22
N TYR A 523 24.52 10.87 23.16
CA TYR A 523 23.63 11.40 24.20
C TYR A 523 22.54 12.28 23.62
N ARG A 524 22.87 13.12 22.62
CA ARG A 524 21.92 13.96 21.88
C ARG A 524 20.96 13.09 21.05
N MET A 525 21.47 12.05 20.39
CA MET A 525 20.64 11.11 19.63
C MET A 525 19.55 10.48 20.52
N ASN A 526 19.94 9.99 21.71
CA ASN A 526 18.98 9.40 22.64
C ASN A 526 18.00 10.44 23.19
N ARG A 527 18.49 11.66 23.55
CA ARG A 527 17.62 12.73 24.07
C ARG A 527 16.62 13.21 23.02
N GLY A 528 17.05 13.38 21.77
CA GLY A 528 16.17 13.76 20.67
C GLY A 528 15.11 12.70 20.36
N ALA A 529 15.51 11.40 20.42
CA ALA A 529 14.55 10.30 20.26
C ALA A 529 13.51 10.29 21.39
N LEU A 530 13.93 10.45 22.65
CA LEU A 530 13.03 10.52 23.79
C LEU A 530 12.05 11.70 23.69
N ARG A 531 12.51 12.89 23.27
CA ARG A 531 11.65 14.05 23.07
C ARG A 531 10.53 13.77 22.04
N ALA A 532 10.88 13.11 20.93
CA ALA A 532 9.91 12.72 19.93
C ALA A 532 8.89 11.70 20.48
N GLU A 533 9.35 10.67 21.17
CA GLU A 533 8.49 9.65 21.78
C GLU A 533 7.54 10.23 22.84
N MET A 534 7.97 11.21 23.60
CA MET A 534 7.10 11.92 24.56
C MET A 534 5.98 12.69 23.84
N ILE A 535 6.28 13.30 22.70
CA ILE A 535 5.27 14.00 21.88
C ILE A 535 4.26 12.99 21.35
N ASP A 536 4.71 11.85 20.81
CA ASP A 536 3.85 10.80 20.29
C ASP A 536 2.97 10.20 21.40
N PHE A 537 3.52 9.98 22.59
CA PHE A 537 2.76 9.52 23.75
C PHE A 537 1.65 10.51 24.16
N ILE A 538 1.96 11.80 24.24
CA ILE A 538 0.98 12.85 24.57
C ILE A 538 -0.12 12.88 23.48
N SER A 539 0.25 12.73 22.21
CA SER A 539 -0.71 12.70 21.10
C SER A 539 -1.68 11.52 21.20
N SER A 540 -1.18 10.34 21.57
CA SER A 540 -1.99 9.12 21.71
C SER A 540 -3.02 9.21 22.84
N ILE A 541 -2.71 9.86 23.93
CA ILE A 541 -3.64 10.07 25.06
C ILE A 541 -4.77 11.03 24.65
N GLN A 542 -4.45 12.07 23.88
CA GLN A 542 -5.43 13.09 23.50
C GLN A 542 -6.41 12.64 22.40
N SER A 543 -6.03 11.67 21.57
CA SER A 543 -6.93 11.13 20.53
C SER A 543 -8.13 10.33 21.11
N ASN A 544 -8.05 9.91 22.37
CA ASN A 544 -9.12 9.15 23.05
C ASN A 544 -10.11 10.00 23.85
N VAL A 545 -10.03 11.33 23.83
CA VAL A 545 -10.97 12.20 24.52
C VAL A 545 -12.23 12.38 23.68
N GLN A 546 -13.25 11.58 23.93
CA GLN A 546 -14.61 11.81 23.44
C GLN A 546 -15.22 12.98 24.21
N VAL A 547 -15.44 14.11 23.54
CA VAL A 547 -16.20 15.23 24.11
C VAL A 547 -17.68 14.92 23.96
N LEU A 548 -18.31 14.56 25.05
CA LEU A 548 -19.79 14.48 25.15
C LEU A 548 -20.35 15.90 25.26
N SER A 549 -21.04 16.36 24.22
CA SER A 549 -21.85 17.57 24.30
C SER A 549 -23.32 17.19 24.47
N MET A 550 -24.00 17.81 25.44
CA MET A 550 -25.46 17.76 25.53
C MET A 550 -26.06 18.86 24.63
N ASP A 551 -27.11 18.50 23.89
CA ASP A 551 -27.93 19.49 23.20
C ASP A 551 -28.95 20.12 24.18
N ASP A 552 -29.58 21.23 23.79
CA ASP A 552 -30.55 21.96 24.60
C ASP A 552 -31.81 21.15 24.97
N SER A 553 -31.94 19.94 24.42
CA SER A 553 -33.01 18.97 24.72
C SER A 553 -32.58 17.83 25.64
N GLY A 554 -31.35 17.85 26.17
CA GLY A 554 -30.84 16.87 27.11
C GLY A 554 -30.40 15.52 26.51
N ASN A 555 -30.33 15.40 25.19
CA ASN A 555 -29.81 14.20 24.50
C ASN A 555 -28.31 14.28 24.34
N THR A 556 -27.60 13.24 24.78
CA THR A 556 -26.16 13.08 24.57
C THR A 556 -25.89 12.63 23.14
N ARG A 557 -25.35 13.52 22.32
CA ARG A 557 -24.77 13.16 21.02
C ARG A 557 -23.26 13.11 21.12
N ALA A 558 -22.68 11.95 20.80
CA ALA A 558 -21.26 11.85 20.56
C ALA A 558 -20.94 12.57 19.24
N ARG A 559 -20.41 13.78 19.29
CA ARG A 559 -19.75 14.38 18.14
C ARG A 559 -18.32 13.86 18.12
N VAL A 560 -17.98 13.10 17.09
CA VAL A 560 -16.58 12.96 16.67
C VAL A 560 -16.16 14.36 16.25
N LYS A 561 -15.36 15.01 17.09
CA LYS A 561 -14.75 16.28 16.73
C LYS A 561 -13.85 16.01 15.54
N ASP A 562 -14.04 16.77 14.47
CA ASP A 562 -13.08 16.77 13.34
C ASP A 562 -11.67 16.73 13.92
N GLN A 563 -10.85 15.80 13.43
CA GLN A 563 -9.44 15.73 13.82
C GLN A 563 -8.84 17.08 13.45
N ILE A 564 -8.73 17.97 14.45
CA ILE A 564 -7.85 19.12 14.30
C ILE A 564 -6.47 18.49 14.18
N THR A 565 -5.91 18.49 12.99
CA THR A 565 -4.50 18.15 12.73
C THR A 565 -3.67 19.17 13.52
N ARG A 566 -3.41 18.85 14.80
CA ARG A 566 -2.47 19.63 15.59
C ARG A 566 -1.08 19.30 15.07
N GLN A 567 -0.39 20.28 14.54
CA GLN A 567 1.04 20.19 14.32
C GLN A 567 1.71 20.14 15.71
N TYR A 568 2.35 19.02 15.98
CA TYR A 568 3.18 18.88 17.18
C TYR A 568 4.55 19.51 16.91
N ASP A 569 5.14 20.13 17.93
CA ASP A 569 6.43 20.81 17.80
C ASP A 569 7.58 19.85 18.13
N TYR A 570 8.28 19.41 17.09
CA TYR A 570 9.48 18.56 17.19
C TYR A 570 10.79 19.35 17.18
N THR A 571 10.76 20.68 17.27
CA THR A 571 11.94 21.56 17.11
C THR A 571 13.08 21.15 18.03
N ASP A 572 12.83 20.94 19.31
CA ASP A 572 13.87 20.52 20.27
C ASP A 572 14.50 19.16 19.94
N ALA A 573 13.71 18.22 19.39
CA ALA A 573 14.23 16.91 18.97
C ALA A 573 15.08 17.05 17.71
N VAL A 574 14.67 17.88 16.76
CA VAL A 574 15.42 18.21 15.53
C VAL A 574 16.75 18.87 15.89
N GLU A 575 16.75 19.88 16.81
CA GLU A 575 17.97 20.57 17.25
C GLU A 575 18.99 19.61 17.85
N ASP A 576 18.56 18.65 18.69
CA ASP A 576 19.46 17.64 19.24
C ASP A 576 20.06 16.75 18.14
N MET A 577 19.26 16.31 17.17
CA MET A 577 19.74 15.47 16.08
C MET A 577 20.64 16.24 15.11
N GLU A 578 20.34 17.51 14.80
CA GLU A 578 21.22 18.37 13.99
C GLU A 578 22.55 18.64 14.68
N ALA A 579 22.53 18.87 16.00
CA ALA A 579 23.76 19.03 16.75
C ALA A 579 24.58 17.72 16.77
N ALA A 580 23.94 16.57 16.91
CA ALA A 580 24.59 15.27 16.81
C ALA A 580 25.18 15.02 15.42
N SER A 581 24.47 15.39 14.34
CA SER A 581 24.95 15.22 12.96
C SER A 581 26.16 16.11 12.61
N LYS A 582 26.29 17.26 13.26
CA LYS A 582 27.47 18.13 13.12
C LYS A 582 28.71 17.54 13.80
N ILE A 583 28.54 16.73 14.85
CA ILE A 583 29.63 16.03 15.55
C ILE A 583 29.99 14.73 14.80
N LEU A 584 29.01 13.95 14.39
CA LEU A 584 29.15 12.67 13.70
C LEU A 584 28.46 12.71 12.33
N VAL A 585 29.16 13.32 11.37
CA VAL A 585 28.61 13.56 10.01
C VAL A 585 28.28 12.26 9.26
N ASP A 586 29.04 11.18 9.51
CA ASP A 586 28.93 9.92 8.80
C ASP A 586 28.21 8.83 9.63
N MET A 587 27.23 9.23 10.46
CA MET A 587 26.45 8.31 11.28
C MET A 587 25.05 8.07 10.66
N PRO A 588 24.80 6.90 10.06
CA PRO A 588 23.55 6.63 9.33
C PRO A 588 22.30 6.73 10.23
N TYR A 589 22.39 6.31 11.47
CA TYR A 589 21.26 6.33 12.41
C TYR A 589 20.81 7.75 12.78
N ILE A 590 21.75 8.71 12.87
CA ILE A 590 21.41 10.12 13.12
C ILE A 590 20.68 10.70 11.90
N HIS A 591 21.16 10.44 10.70
CA HIS A 591 20.49 10.88 9.46
C HIS A 591 19.12 10.21 9.28
N TYR A 592 19.00 8.93 9.62
CA TYR A 592 17.70 8.26 9.64
C TYR A 592 16.72 8.96 10.59
N ASN A 593 17.15 9.24 11.81
CA ASN A 593 16.34 9.93 12.82
C ASN A 593 15.93 11.34 12.37
N LEU A 594 16.86 12.11 11.76
CA LEU A 594 16.53 13.39 11.13
C LEU A 594 15.48 13.25 10.03
N GLY A 595 15.58 12.20 9.21
CA GLY A 595 14.58 11.87 8.22
C GLY A 595 13.19 11.72 8.82
N ASN A 596 13.06 10.97 9.92
CA ASN A 596 11.80 10.79 10.64
C ASN A 596 11.28 12.13 11.19
N LEU A 597 12.12 12.89 11.91
CA LEU A 597 11.72 14.14 12.55
C LEU A 597 11.28 15.19 11.54
N TYR A 598 12.00 15.34 10.43
CA TYR A 598 11.60 16.24 9.35
C TYR A 598 10.28 15.80 8.68
N CYS A 599 10.04 14.48 8.55
CA CYS A 599 8.74 13.99 8.05
C CYS A 599 7.61 14.37 9.01
N LEU A 600 7.77 14.15 10.32
CA LEU A 600 6.81 14.53 11.35
C LEU A 600 6.58 16.03 11.43
N SER A 601 7.60 16.85 11.10
CA SER A 601 7.51 18.31 10.98
C SER A 601 6.97 18.79 9.63
N SER A 602 6.49 17.87 8.76
CA SER A 602 6.02 18.18 7.39
C SER A 602 7.08 18.75 6.43
N GLU A 603 8.37 18.62 6.77
CA GLU A 603 9.51 19.02 5.93
C GLU A 603 9.98 17.85 5.03
N HIS A 604 9.09 17.35 4.18
CA HIS A 604 9.26 16.10 3.44
C HIS A 604 10.50 16.06 2.54
N ILE A 605 10.93 17.19 1.98
CA ILE A 605 12.14 17.25 1.13
C ILE A 605 13.38 16.97 1.97
N LYS A 606 13.53 17.64 3.11
CA LYS A 606 14.66 17.39 4.04
C LYS A 606 14.62 15.97 4.60
N SER A 607 13.41 15.41 4.80
CA SER A 607 13.23 14.03 5.21
C SER A 607 13.86 13.06 4.20
N ILE A 608 13.53 13.22 2.89
CA ILE A 608 14.09 12.39 1.81
C ILE A 608 15.60 12.54 1.70
N GLU A 609 16.12 13.76 1.81
CA GLU A 609 17.57 14.02 1.77
C GLU A 609 18.30 13.27 2.89
N ASN A 610 17.76 13.32 4.10
CA ASN A 610 18.37 12.65 5.25
C ASN A 610 18.27 11.12 5.19
N TYR A 611 17.12 10.55 4.77
CA TYR A 611 17.06 9.11 4.50
C TYR A 611 18.02 8.68 3.38
N THR A 612 18.17 9.50 2.34
CA THR A 612 19.12 9.23 1.26
C THR A 612 20.54 9.18 1.80
N LYS A 613 20.91 10.16 2.65
CA LYS A 613 22.23 10.16 3.30
C LYS A 613 22.42 8.94 4.20
N ALA A 614 21.42 8.54 4.97
CA ALA A 614 21.47 7.33 5.80
C ALA A 614 21.72 6.07 4.97
N ILE A 615 21.03 5.95 3.81
CA ILE A 615 21.17 4.83 2.87
C ILE A 615 22.56 4.83 2.19
N GLU A 616 23.08 5.99 1.81
CA GLU A 616 24.44 6.10 1.25
C GLU A 616 25.51 5.63 2.24
N LEU A 617 25.35 5.99 3.50
CA LEU A 617 26.26 5.59 4.58
C LEU A 617 26.12 4.12 4.99
N TYR A 618 24.88 3.60 4.95
CA TYR A 618 24.59 2.21 5.27
C TYR A 618 23.50 1.62 4.35
N PRO A 619 23.89 1.06 3.18
CA PRO A 619 22.95 0.54 2.17
C PRO A 619 22.10 -0.66 2.59
N TYR A 620 22.30 -1.16 3.80
CA TYR A 620 21.56 -2.27 4.39
C TYR A 620 20.54 -1.82 5.45
N LEU A 621 20.34 -0.52 5.63
CA LEU A 621 19.38 0.05 6.57
C LEU A 621 17.95 -0.04 5.97
N GLY A 622 17.29 -1.18 6.14
CA GLY A 622 15.96 -1.47 5.57
C GLY A 622 14.90 -0.45 5.98
N ASP A 623 14.92 -0.01 7.25
CA ASP A 623 13.97 0.98 7.76
C ASP A 623 14.09 2.35 7.05
N ALA A 624 15.28 2.73 6.60
CA ALA A 624 15.47 3.98 5.87
C ALA A 624 14.83 3.93 4.47
N TYR A 625 14.94 2.79 3.79
CA TYR A 625 14.21 2.56 2.53
C TYR A 625 12.70 2.55 2.75
N PHE A 626 12.24 1.89 3.81
CA PHE A 626 10.82 1.81 4.12
C PHE A 626 10.22 3.20 4.34
N ASN A 627 10.81 3.99 5.24
CA ASN A 627 10.31 5.32 5.58
C ASN A 627 10.42 6.28 4.39
N ARG A 628 11.55 6.25 3.63
CA ARG A 628 11.69 7.07 2.41
C ARG A 628 10.66 6.68 1.37
N GLY A 629 10.41 5.38 1.21
CA GLY A 629 9.39 4.84 0.32
C GLY A 629 8.00 5.37 0.64
N LEU A 630 7.60 5.39 1.91
CA LEU A 630 6.32 5.96 2.35
C LEU A 630 6.21 7.45 2.02
N VAL A 631 7.27 8.24 2.30
CA VAL A 631 7.29 9.69 2.03
C VAL A 631 7.22 9.96 0.52
N LEU A 632 7.91 9.18 -0.31
CA LEU A 632 7.87 9.30 -1.77
C LEU A 632 6.47 9.02 -2.31
N ILE A 633 5.81 7.94 -1.85
CA ILE A 633 4.43 7.63 -2.26
C ILE A 633 3.48 8.75 -1.82
N TYR A 634 3.62 9.27 -0.60
CA TYR A 634 2.82 10.40 -0.12
C TYR A 634 2.97 11.64 -1.03
N LEU A 635 4.19 11.92 -1.51
CA LEU A 635 4.47 12.99 -2.47
C LEU A 635 4.11 12.64 -3.93
N LYS A 636 3.40 11.53 -4.15
CA LYS A 636 2.96 11.04 -5.47
C LYS A 636 4.10 10.56 -6.38
N ASP A 637 5.33 10.36 -5.87
CA ASP A 637 6.40 9.64 -6.58
C ASP A 637 6.30 8.14 -6.29
N LYS A 638 5.19 7.54 -6.74
CA LYS A 638 4.83 6.14 -6.52
C LYS A 638 5.93 5.20 -7.04
N GLU A 639 6.53 5.52 -8.18
CA GLU A 639 7.54 4.66 -8.79
C GLU A 639 8.75 4.47 -7.89
N LYS A 640 9.37 5.56 -7.45
CA LYS A 640 10.55 5.48 -6.58
C LYS A 640 10.19 4.94 -5.19
N GLY A 641 9.01 5.32 -4.68
CA GLY A 641 8.54 4.81 -3.39
C GLY A 641 8.39 3.29 -3.38
N CYS A 642 7.82 2.70 -4.43
CA CYS A 642 7.66 1.24 -4.53
C CYS A 642 8.99 0.50 -4.74
N ILE A 643 9.97 1.12 -5.40
CA ILE A 643 11.34 0.58 -5.50
C ILE A 643 11.98 0.52 -4.10
N ASP A 644 11.84 1.57 -3.32
CA ASP A 644 12.37 1.63 -1.96
C ASP A 644 11.68 0.60 -1.04
N LEU A 645 10.37 0.47 -1.11
CA LEU A 645 9.63 -0.53 -0.33
C LEU A 645 10.03 -1.97 -0.71
N SER A 646 10.19 -2.26 -2.01
CA SER A 646 10.72 -3.56 -2.45
C SER A 646 12.10 -3.83 -1.83
N ARG A 647 12.97 -2.81 -1.83
CA ARG A 647 14.29 -2.93 -1.21
C ARG A 647 14.22 -3.12 0.30
N ALA A 648 13.33 -2.40 0.99
CA ALA A 648 13.09 -2.58 2.43
C ALA A 648 12.65 -4.02 2.75
N GLY A 649 11.72 -4.59 1.97
CA GLY A 649 11.29 -5.97 2.11
C GLY A 649 12.43 -6.99 1.90
N GLU A 650 13.32 -6.77 0.91
CA GLU A 650 14.53 -7.57 0.71
C GLU A 650 15.47 -7.51 1.93
N LEU A 651 15.49 -6.39 2.64
CA LEU A 651 16.33 -6.16 3.82
C LEU A 651 15.65 -6.58 5.14
N GLY A 652 14.51 -7.30 5.06
CA GLY A 652 13.85 -7.91 6.21
C GLY A 652 12.72 -7.08 6.83
N VAL A 653 12.36 -5.92 6.27
CA VAL A 653 11.20 -5.12 6.72
C VAL A 653 9.94 -5.72 6.12
N GLN A 654 9.35 -6.72 6.79
CA GLN A 654 8.21 -7.49 6.27
C GLN A 654 6.97 -6.64 6.02
N ASP A 655 6.76 -5.57 6.83
CA ASP A 655 5.65 -4.63 6.67
C ASP A 655 5.64 -3.96 5.29
N ALA A 656 6.80 -3.89 4.61
CA ALA A 656 6.92 -3.31 3.28
C ALA A 656 6.02 -3.99 2.25
N TYR A 657 5.85 -5.30 2.32
CA TYR A 657 5.00 -6.04 1.38
C TYR A 657 3.51 -5.75 1.57
N GLY A 658 3.07 -5.48 2.81
CA GLY A 658 1.72 -5.01 3.09
C GLY A 658 1.44 -3.64 2.45
N VAL A 659 2.42 -2.73 2.53
CA VAL A 659 2.35 -1.40 1.91
C VAL A 659 2.40 -1.51 0.38
N ILE A 660 3.30 -2.34 -0.16
CA ILE A 660 3.40 -2.59 -1.61
C ILE A 660 2.06 -3.08 -2.17
N LYS A 661 1.46 -4.07 -1.54
CA LYS A 661 0.17 -4.61 -1.96
C LYS A 661 -0.93 -3.55 -1.95
N LYS A 662 -0.88 -2.62 -0.99
CA LYS A 662 -1.89 -1.58 -0.84
C LYS A 662 -1.71 -0.41 -1.81
N TYR A 663 -0.46 -0.02 -2.11
CA TYR A 663 -0.17 1.24 -2.82
C TYR A 663 0.64 1.08 -4.11
N CYS A 664 1.29 -0.07 -4.33
CA CYS A 664 2.19 -0.27 -5.46
C CYS A 664 1.61 -1.15 -6.57
N GLU A 665 0.55 -1.90 -6.32
CA GLU A 665 -0.18 -2.56 -7.39
C GLU A 665 -0.75 -1.45 -8.31
N GLU A 666 -0.27 -1.42 -9.53
CA GLU A 666 -0.73 -0.46 -10.52
C GLU A 666 -2.09 -0.91 -11.04
N ASN A 667 -3.13 -0.20 -10.64
CA ASN A 667 -4.33 -0.11 -11.45
C ASN A 667 -4.04 0.95 -12.53
N GLU A 668 -3.27 0.59 -13.57
CA GLU A 668 -3.07 1.50 -14.70
C GLU A 668 -4.26 1.46 -15.65
N LYS A 669 -4.68 2.68 -15.90
CA LYS A 669 -5.46 3.41 -16.92
C LYS A 669 -6.13 2.60 -18.04
#